data_0ab73dcfe341f4ec362d5b6617eeba3d
#
_entry.id   0ab73dcfe341f4ec362d5b6617eeba3d
#
_cell.length_a   1.000
_cell.length_b   1.000
_cell.length_c   1.000
_cell.angle_alpha   90.00
_cell.angle_beta   90.00
_cell.angle_gamma   90.00
#
_symmetry.space_group_name_H-M   'P 1'
#
loop_
_entity.id
_entity.type
_entity.pdbx_description
1 polymer ?
#
loop_
_entity_poly.entity_id
_entity_poly.type
_entity_poly.pdbx_seq_one_letter_code
_entity_poly.pdbx_strand_id
1 'polypeptide(L)'
;MNIPVMRIAPILLIIFLSVNTIFAQDATIKGVVKDQKSGEVLESVSVVQPPANGTSTNEKGEYSLTVKEGNITLIFSYIGTNPDTQYFKIKAGETKTLNISLTSGMMELQQVVIGESKIGIKLQKVTQSVDVMKPRLLEANNITNLQGAVTKVPGVTVLDGQMSIRGGSGYAYGSGSRVILVVDEMPLMSADRGEIKWAFIPVENVAQMEISKGASAMQYGSSALNGVLNVTTNYAQDTPSTKFTFFYEGIGKPPVDSFKWWKRDGNFFNNPNTAGMSFLHKQKFGDIDLVVSGMLQGQQSYFRSEYDYFTRFNTKLRYQPSKLKRLTVELSTNLMYRRNGSMFFWQDAGHPYISAPGVDLNERFFTAFIDPKFKFVDKKNNQHKLYTRVFRQKSMESKDGPNFWIFRAEYQFRKDFGKIFRLLLGVNNEHWIVQDGTLGNHVADFGGGFVQGEVNYKFFSFNAGARMEFVRLDSIITPAKPVFRAGMNFEVKKYNYLRASFGQAYRIPTIAERYVTYELSGIQILPNPDVRPESGFTAEIGYKRSLKIGNWLGYFDAALFWTEFKDMIEFNFDIKIDNTKSPPAIVPYFQSQNVTRARIFGWEVSTFGEGKIGPVDFTTMLGYTYFYGVDLNDTSATRNVGDFLGDAFRKFYIPTAQDDYTWDSLTAGMLKYRNRHQFKADFDFILYDRVRLGTSLQFYGYMTKVDRVFEVFIRDVQQLRRDRRNQGDFVWDLRAGYVFNPNIQLNFLVKNVLNNNYAIRVAKPNPPRSFTVQMVVNFGGMNKNLSALQQNRLSGM
;
A
#
# COMPACT_ATOMS: atom_id res chain seq x y z
N MET A 1 48.17 -53.72 9.32
CA MET A 1 47.90 -54.03 7.90
C MET A 1 48.00 -52.74 7.13
N ASN A 2 49.21 -52.53 6.53
CA ASN A 2 49.58 -51.31 5.81
C ASN A 2 49.04 -51.37 4.39
N ILE A 3 48.36 -50.30 3.92
CA ILE A 3 48.09 -50.07 2.51
C ILE A 3 48.80 -48.77 2.07
N PRO A 4 49.66 -48.81 1.05
CA PRO A 4 50.55 -47.67 0.74
C PRO A 4 49.82 -46.59 -0.10
N VAL A 5 49.92 -45.35 0.33
CA VAL A 5 49.66 -44.14 -0.46
C VAL A 5 50.87 -43.94 -1.41
N MET A 6 50.66 -44.11 -2.70
CA MET A 6 51.75 -43.85 -3.65
C MET A 6 51.24 -43.38 -5.02
N ARG A 7 51.62 -42.15 -5.36
CA ARG A 7 51.91 -41.60 -6.71
C ARG A 7 50.75 -41.33 -7.65
N ILE A 8 49.99 -40.23 -7.34
CA ILE A 8 49.18 -39.53 -8.38
C ILE A 8 49.60 -38.03 -8.49
N ALA A 9 50.65 -37.62 -7.82
CA ALA A 9 51.06 -36.23 -7.78
C ALA A 9 51.69 -35.60 -9.07
N PRO A 10 52.33 -36.35 -9.99
CA PRO A 10 52.93 -35.68 -11.16
C PRO A 10 52.05 -35.56 -12.40
N ILE A 11 50.87 -36.19 -12.48
CA ILE A 11 50.00 -36.13 -13.68
C ILE A 11 49.06 -34.94 -13.61
N LEU A 12 48.71 -34.48 -12.43
CA LEU A 12 47.90 -33.28 -12.23
C LEU A 12 48.67 -31.95 -12.46
N LEU A 13 50.02 -31.97 -12.37
CA LEU A 13 50.83 -30.77 -12.57
C LEU A 13 51.06 -30.47 -14.05
N ILE A 14 50.98 -31.47 -14.96
CA ILE A 14 51.17 -31.30 -16.40
C ILE A 14 49.91 -30.83 -17.11
N ILE A 15 48.72 -31.11 -16.56
CA ILE A 15 47.40 -30.60 -17.06
C ILE A 15 47.19 -29.15 -16.69
N PHE A 16 47.83 -28.64 -15.62
CA PHE A 16 47.68 -27.23 -15.17
C PHE A 16 48.56 -26.23 -15.94
N LEU A 17 49.49 -26.69 -16.77
CA LEU A 17 50.46 -25.84 -17.51
C LEU A 17 50.14 -25.66 -19.00
N SER A 18 49.00 -26.17 -19.51
CA SER A 18 48.62 -26.03 -20.90
C SER A 18 47.27 -25.28 -21.11
N VAL A 19 46.76 -24.56 -20.12
CA VAL A 19 45.69 -23.58 -20.35
C VAL A 19 46.35 -22.31 -20.86
N ASN A 20 46.59 -22.21 -22.16
CA ASN A 20 46.79 -20.95 -22.85
C ASN A 20 45.56 -20.11 -22.56
N THR A 21 45.68 -19.17 -21.64
CA THR A 21 44.70 -18.09 -21.49
C THR A 21 44.73 -17.25 -22.77
N ILE A 22 43.83 -17.53 -23.66
CA ILE A 22 43.45 -16.61 -24.72
C ILE A 22 42.88 -15.40 -24.00
N PHE A 23 43.69 -14.39 -23.75
CA PHE A 23 43.18 -13.08 -23.35
C PHE A 23 42.39 -12.57 -24.55
N ALA A 24 41.07 -12.70 -24.49
CA ALA A 24 40.21 -11.99 -25.38
C ALA A 24 40.45 -10.49 -25.11
N GLN A 25 41.00 -9.78 -26.08
CA GLN A 25 41.24 -8.34 -26.01
C GLN A 25 39.86 -7.69 -25.89
N ASP A 26 39.60 -7.03 -24.73
CA ASP A 26 38.37 -6.25 -24.54
C ASP A 26 38.36 -5.08 -25.53
N ALA A 27 37.19 -4.74 -26.00
CA ALA A 27 36.92 -3.56 -26.83
C ALA A 27 36.56 -2.36 -25.96
N THR A 28 36.78 -1.14 -26.44
CA THR A 28 36.49 0.10 -25.73
C THR A 28 35.48 0.95 -26.48
N ILE A 29 34.45 1.44 -25.80
CA ILE A 29 33.49 2.39 -26.34
C ILE A 29 33.67 3.70 -25.59
N LYS A 30 33.90 4.78 -26.30
CA LYS A 30 34.04 6.14 -25.71
C LYS A 30 33.27 7.17 -26.50
N GLY A 31 32.92 8.28 -25.85
CA GLY A 31 32.22 9.39 -26.52
C GLY A 31 31.84 10.49 -25.59
N VAL A 32 31.09 11.44 -26.11
CA VAL A 32 30.55 12.60 -25.37
C VAL A 32 29.03 12.57 -25.42
N VAL A 33 28.39 12.85 -24.29
CA VAL A 33 26.94 12.99 -24.22
C VAL A 33 26.57 14.45 -24.03
N LYS A 34 25.62 14.95 -24.84
CA LYS A 34 25.13 16.33 -24.81
C LYS A 34 23.61 16.38 -24.72
N ASP A 35 23.07 17.48 -24.22
CA ASP A 35 21.65 17.80 -24.39
C ASP A 35 21.38 18.22 -25.82
N GLN A 36 20.41 17.63 -26.47
CA GLN A 36 20.11 17.90 -27.88
C GLN A 36 19.65 19.33 -28.15
N LYS A 37 19.00 19.98 -27.17
CA LYS A 37 18.39 21.31 -27.33
C LYS A 37 19.36 22.44 -26.99
N SER A 38 20.10 22.32 -25.88
CA SER A 38 21.04 23.33 -25.41
C SER A 38 22.43 23.16 -26.00
N GLY A 39 22.81 21.94 -26.46
CA GLY A 39 24.16 21.59 -26.88
C GLY A 39 25.17 21.45 -25.75
N GLU A 40 24.74 21.68 -24.51
CA GLU A 40 25.56 21.54 -23.30
C GLU A 40 25.95 20.11 -23.05
N VAL A 41 27.21 19.89 -22.61
CA VAL A 41 27.66 18.57 -22.19
C VAL A 41 26.95 18.12 -20.93
N LEU A 42 26.57 16.84 -20.86
CA LEU A 42 25.85 16.28 -19.73
C LEU A 42 26.79 15.44 -18.87
N GLU A 43 27.08 15.94 -17.66
CA GLU A 43 27.81 15.21 -16.63
C GLU A 43 26.90 14.17 -15.96
N SER A 44 27.50 13.05 -15.52
CA SER A 44 26.79 11.98 -14.77
C SER A 44 25.65 11.31 -15.54
N VAL A 45 25.73 11.25 -16.86
CA VAL A 45 24.87 10.40 -17.69
C VAL A 45 25.23 8.94 -17.43
N SER A 46 24.28 8.13 -17.05
CA SER A 46 24.47 6.68 -16.88
C SER A 46 24.55 6.00 -18.25
N VAL A 47 25.61 5.26 -18.49
CA VAL A 47 25.89 4.49 -19.71
C VAL A 47 25.96 3.02 -19.32
N VAL A 48 24.95 2.23 -19.64
CA VAL A 48 24.79 0.85 -19.14
C VAL A 48 24.74 -0.13 -20.30
N GLN A 49 25.58 -1.16 -20.22
CA GLN A 49 25.46 -2.38 -21.02
C GLN A 49 24.80 -3.46 -20.14
N PRO A 50 23.54 -3.85 -20.41
CA PRO A 50 22.94 -4.97 -19.69
C PRO A 50 23.74 -6.28 -19.84
N PRO A 51 23.82 -7.12 -18.78
CA PRO A 51 23.07 -7.02 -17.54
C PRO A 51 23.74 -6.18 -16.44
N ALA A 52 25.05 -5.95 -16.41
CA ALA A 52 25.72 -5.38 -15.24
C ALA A 52 26.98 -4.53 -15.52
N ASN A 53 27.35 -4.25 -16.78
CA ASN A 53 28.50 -3.43 -17.13
C ASN A 53 28.05 -1.98 -17.39
N GLY A 54 28.76 -0.97 -16.86
CA GLY A 54 28.38 0.41 -17.07
C GLY A 54 29.40 1.42 -16.57
N THR A 55 29.24 2.67 -17.00
CA THR A 55 30.05 3.83 -16.63
C THR A 55 29.12 5.07 -16.54
N SER A 56 29.70 6.21 -16.18
CA SER A 56 29.01 7.52 -16.26
C SER A 56 29.89 8.55 -16.95
N THR A 57 29.25 9.62 -17.47
CA THR A 57 29.99 10.75 -18.05
C THR A 57 30.63 11.63 -16.97
N ASN A 58 31.81 12.16 -17.26
CA ASN A 58 32.52 13.13 -16.42
C ASN A 58 31.97 14.56 -16.61
N GLU A 59 32.60 15.56 -15.96
CA GLU A 59 32.22 17.01 -16.06
C GLU A 59 32.29 17.54 -17.51
N LYS A 60 33.04 16.91 -18.39
CA LYS A 60 33.12 17.24 -19.83
C LYS A 60 32.12 16.46 -20.68
N GLY A 61 31.22 15.69 -20.03
CA GLY A 61 30.26 14.82 -20.70
C GLY A 61 30.88 13.59 -21.35
N GLU A 62 32.17 13.27 -21.11
CA GLU A 62 32.88 12.16 -21.71
C GLU A 62 32.69 10.88 -20.92
N TYR A 63 32.60 9.76 -21.64
CA TYR A 63 32.53 8.41 -21.03
C TYR A 63 33.48 7.44 -21.75
N SER A 64 33.88 6.41 -21.03
CA SER A 64 34.62 5.27 -21.57
C SER A 64 34.16 3.99 -20.90
N LEU A 65 33.84 2.96 -21.69
CA LEU A 65 33.34 1.68 -21.22
C LEU A 65 34.07 0.55 -21.93
N THR A 66 34.63 -0.34 -21.15
CA THR A 66 35.26 -1.58 -21.67
C THR A 66 34.18 -2.66 -21.80
N VAL A 67 34.13 -3.32 -22.96
CA VAL A 67 33.13 -4.34 -23.30
C VAL A 67 33.78 -5.53 -23.98
N LYS A 68 33.17 -6.69 -23.89
CA LYS A 68 33.60 -7.87 -24.68
C LYS A 68 33.11 -7.74 -26.11
N GLU A 69 33.83 -8.40 -27.05
CA GLU A 69 33.38 -8.46 -28.42
C GLU A 69 32.01 -9.07 -28.60
N GLY A 70 31.25 -8.63 -29.59
CA GLY A 70 29.94 -9.17 -29.90
C GLY A 70 28.89 -8.09 -30.19
N ASN A 71 27.61 -8.47 -30.03
CA ASN A 71 26.49 -7.55 -30.17
C ASN A 71 26.32 -6.77 -28.84
N ILE A 72 26.44 -5.47 -28.91
CA ILE A 72 26.38 -4.57 -27.75
C ILE A 72 25.06 -3.82 -27.79
N THR A 73 24.42 -3.73 -26.60
CA THR A 73 23.32 -2.82 -26.33
C THR A 73 23.79 -1.84 -25.26
N LEU A 74 23.84 -0.55 -25.58
CA LEU A 74 24.14 0.51 -24.62
C LEU A 74 22.89 1.36 -24.38
N ILE A 75 22.60 1.61 -23.11
CA ILE A 75 21.50 2.46 -22.68
C ILE A 75 22.08 3.69 -22.01
N PHE A 76 21.81 4.87 -22.59
CA PHE A 76 22.18 6.17 -22.05
C PHE A 76 20.99 6.75 -21.32
N SER A 77 21.11 7.06 -20.04
CA SER A 77 20.03 7.67 -19.25
C SER A 77 20.55 8.80 -18.37
N TYR A 78 19.77 9.88 -18.34
CA TYR A 78 20.05 11.08 -17.55
C TYR A 78 18.76 11.64 -16.98
N ILE A 79 18.82 12.27 -15.81
CA ILE A 79 17.62 12.86 -15.19
C ILE A 79 17.08 13.97 -16.09
N GLY A 80 15.80 13.84 -16.45
CA GLY A 80 15.14 14.83 -17.30
C GLY A 80 15.34 14.64 -18.79
N THR A 81 15.92 13.52 -19.21
CA THR A 81 16.04 13.15 -20.63
C THR A 81 15.36 11.79 -20.91
N ASN A 82 14.95 11.60 -22.17
CA ASN A 82 14.54 10.28 -22.63
C ASN A 82 15.78 9.38 -22.73
N PRO A 83 15.74 8.14 -22.23
CA PRO A 83 16.82 7.20 -22.43
C PRO A 83 17.03 6.94 -23.93
N ASP A 84 18.28 6.95 -24.36
CA ASP A 84 18.67 6.54 -25.72
C ASP A 84 19.32 5.16 -25.68
N THR A 85 18.93 4.27 -26.60
CA THR A 85 19.43 2.89 -26.65
C THR A 85 20.06 2.64 -28.00
N GLN A 86 21.35 2.31 -27.98
CA GLN A 86 22.16 2.04 -29.16
C GLN A 86 22.47 0.54 -29.30
N TYR A 87 22.32 0.02 -30.52
CA TYR A 87 22.60 -1.38 -30.86
C TYR A 87 23.65 -1.44 -31.93
N PHE A 88 24.77 -2.14 -31.69
CA PHE A 88 25.83 -2.32 -32.67
C PHE A 88 26.69 -3.54 -32.33
N LYS A 89 27.55 -3.94 -33.29
CA LYS A 89 28.51 -5.02 -33.13
C LYS A 89 29.91 -4.41 -32.99
N ILE A 90 30.74 -4.93 -32.08
CA ILE A 90 32.12 -4.51 -31.87
C ILE A 90 33.05 -5.73 -31.90
N LYS A 91 34.29 -5.56 -32.41
CA LYS A 91 35.30 -6.61 -32.47
C LYS A 91 36.25 -6.48 -31.29
N ALA A 92 36.98 -7.58 -30.98
CA ALA A 92 38.05 -7.60 -29.99
C ALA A 92 39.10 -6.53 -30.30
N GLY A 93 39.49 -5.74 -29.28
CA GLY A 93 40.52 -4.68 -29.41
C GLY A 93 40.02 -3.40 -30.13
N GLU A 94 38.75 -3.37 -30.61
CA GLU A 94 38.21 -2.22 -31.31
C GLU A 94 37.90 -1.08 -30.32
N THR A 95 38.31 0.15 -30.68
CA THR A 95 37.86 1.36 -30.00
C THR A 95 36.83 2.08 -30.85
N LYS A 96 35.57 2.14 -30.36
CA LYS A 96 34.47 2.81 -31.05
C LYS A 96 34.11 4.12 -30.37
N THR A 97 34.11 5.22 -31.12
CA THR A 97 33.63 6.51 -30.61
C THR A 97 32.13 6.66 -30.91
N LEU A 98 31.33 6.90 -29.89
CA LEU A 98 29.89 7.02 -29.97
C LEU A 98 29.40 8.27 -29.19
N ASN A 99 29.13 9.35 -29.89
CA ASN A 99 28.60 10.59 -29.29
C ASN A 99 27.07 10.53 -29.30
N ILE A 100 26.46 10.91 -28.19
CA ILE A 100 25.02 10.82 -27.95
C ILE A 100 24.46 12.20 -27.65
N SER A 101 23.28 12.50 -28.22
CA SER A 101 22.51 13.71 -27.90
C SER A 101 21.20 13.30 -27.25
N LEU A 102 21.10 13.46 -25.92
CA LEU A 102 19.89 13.13 -25.18
C LEU A 102 18.84 14.23 -25.34
N THR A 103 17.62 13.82 -25.66
CA THR A 103 16.50 14.75 -25.76
C THR A 103 15.96 15.03 -24.36
N SER A 104 15.79 16.32 -23.99
CA SER A 104 15.07 16.68 -22.78
C SER A 104 13.69 16.01 -22.77
N GLY A 105 13.52 15.05 -21.87
CA GLY A 105 12.23 14.39 -21.62
C GLY A 105 11.59 15.04 -20.40
N MET A 106 10.30 15.38 -20.46
CA MET A 106 9.54 15.46 -19.23
C MET A 106 9.49 14.06 -18.63
N MET A 107 9.43 13.94 -17.28
CA MET A 107 9.20 12.67 -16.62
C MET A 107 7.99 12.00 -17.27
N GLU A 108 8.22 11.11 -18.23
CA GLU A 108 7.16 10.22 -18.65
C GLU A 108 6.78 9.43 -17.41
N LEU A 109 5.51 9.46 -17.04
CA LEU A 109 4.93 8.60 -16.01
C LEU A 109 4.95 7.14 -16.53
N GLN A 110 6.16 6.65 -16.84
CA GLN A 110 6.37 5.30 -17.41
C GLN A 110 6.18 4.19 -16.40
N GLN A 111 5.96 4.56 -15.13
CA GLN A 111 5.68 3.60 -14.08
C GLN A 111 4.46 2.77 -14.47
N VAL A 112 4.63 1.44 -14.49
CA VAL A 112 3.57 0.50 -14.81
C VAL A 112 2.80 0.20 -13.54
N VAL A 113 1.48 0.31 -13.60
CA VAL A 113 0.53 -0.05 -12.55
C VAL A 113 -0.32 -1.24 -12.99
N ILE A 114 -0.62 -2.13 -12.06
CA ILE A 114 -1.39 -3.37 -12.30
C ILE A 114 -2.77 -3.28 -11.62
N GLY A 115 -2.86 -2.55 -10.52
CA GLY A 115 -4.05 -2.48 -9.66
C GLY A 115 -5.31 -1.96 -10.35
N GLU A 116 -5.19 -1.17 -11.42
CA GLU A 116 -6.36 -0.65 -12.13
C GLU A 116 -7.03 -1.67 -13.06
N SER A 117 -6.28 -2.59 -13.68
CA SER A 117 -6.83 -3.37 -14.80
C SER A 117 -6.38 -4.83 -14.88
N LYS A 118 -5.60 -5.32 -13.89
CA LYS A 118 -4.89 -6.63 -13.96
C LYS A 118 -3.95 -6.76 -15.17
N ILE A 119 -3.78 -5.70 -15.93
CA ILE A 119 -2.89 -5.57 -17.08
C ILE A 119 -1.95 -4.42 -16.77
N GLY A 120 -0.64 -4.62 -16.93
CA GLY A 120 0.31 -3.53 -16.72
C GLY A 120 0.05 -2.33 -17.65
N ILE A 121 -0.35 -1.19 -17.08
CA ILE A 121 -0.64 0.06 -17.80
C ILE A 121 0.32 1.14 -17.31
N LYS A 122 0.80 2.01 -18.20
CA LYS A 122 1.59 3.17 -17.80
C LYS A 122 0.73 4.14 -16.98
N LEU A 123 1.26 4.68 -15.89
CA LEU A 123 0.53 5.58 -14.98
C LEU A 123 -0.09 6.80 -15.67
N GLN A 124 0.47 7.27 -16.76
CA GLN A 124 -0.10 8.35 -17.60
C GLN A 124 -1.40 7.97 -18.32
N LYS A 125 -1.61 6.67 -18.60
CA LYS A 125 -2.75 6.14 -19.35
C LYS A 125 -3.86 5.58 -18.46
N VAL A 126 -3.71 5.63 -17.15
CA VAL A 126 -4.75 5.18 -16.23
C VAL A 126 -6.01 6.02 -16.36
N THR A 127 -7.15 5.38 -16.21
CA THR A 127 -8.47 6.02 -16.40
C THR A 127 -9.11 6.48 -15.09
N GLN A 128 -8.54 6.12 -13.96
CA GLN A 128 -8.96 6.55 -12.61
C GLN A 128 -7.77 7.06 -11.80
N SER A 129 -8.03 7.64 -10.62
CA SER A 129 -6.97 8.03 -9.69
C SER A 129 -6.21 6.82 -9.15
N VAL A 130 -4.90 6.79 -9.34
CA VAL A 130 -3.99 5.77 -8.79
C VAL A 130 -2.79 6.49 -8.18
N ASP A 131 -2.53 6.21 -6.90
CA ASP A 131 -1.30 6.63 -6.23
C ASP A 131 -0.34 5.46 -6.14
N VAL A 132 0.93 5.73 -6.35
CA VAL A 132 1.99 4.72 -6.31
C VAL A 132 3.04 5.12 -5.30
N MET A 133 3.32 4.23 -4.35
CA MET A 133 4.39 4.39 -3.37
C MET A 133 5.54 3.43 -3.66
N LYS A 134 6.74 4.00 -3.72
CA LYS A 134 7.99 3.27 -3.91
C LYS A 134 8.58 2.82 -2.56
N PRO A 135 9.39 1.75 -2.51
CA PRO A 135 10.03 1.24 -1.29
C PRO A 135 10.84 2.28 -0.52
N ARG A 136 11.46 3.23 -1.23
CA ARG A 136 12.25 4.31 -0.62
C ARG A 136 11.45 5.12 0.41
N LEU A 137 10.18 5.42 0.12
CA LEU A 137 9.33 6.17 1.06
C LEU A 137 8.99 5.34 2.29
N LEU A 138 8.80 4.01 2.12
CA LEU A 138 8.55 3.09 3.22
C LEU A 138 9.76 3.02 4.17
N GLU A 139 10.95 2.91 3.61
CA GLU A 139 12.20 2.82 4.37
C GLU A 139 12.54 4.14 5.07
N ALA A 140 12.42 5.28 4.37
CA ALA A 140 12.69 6.60 4.93
C ALA A 140 11.83 6.94 6.15
N ASN A 141 10.61 6.42 6.20
CA ASN A 141 9.67 6.63 7.31
C ASN A 141 9.71 5.53 8.39
N ASN A 142 10.67 4.59 8.35
CA ASN A 142 10.71 3.41 9.21
C ASN A 142 9.34 2.73 9.33
N ILE A 143 8.74 2.45 8.18
CA ILE A 143 7.43 1.80 8.13
C ILE A 143 7.62 0.31 8.37
N THR A 144 7.16 -0.17 9.51
CA THR A 144 7.24 -1.58 9.93
C THR A 144 5.99 -2.38 9.57
N ASN A 145 4.89 -1.69 9.26
CA ASN A 145 3.70 -2.27 8.67
C ASN A 145 3.10 -1.36 7.60
N LEU A 146 2.38 -1.92 6.64
CA LEU A 146 1.83 -1.13 5.52
C LEU A 146 0.70 -0.18 5.91
N GLN A 147 0.07 -0.35 7.08
CA GLN A 147 -0.91 0.60 7.59
C GLN A 147 -0.30 2.00 7.73
N GLY A 148 0.92 2.10 8.25
CA GLY A 148 1.67 3.36 8.34
C GLY A 148 1.98 3.98 6.97
N ALA A 149 2.16 3.16 5.93
CA ALA A 149 2.39 3.64 4.57
C ALA A 149 1.14 4.26 3.96
N VAL A 150 0.02 3.52 3.99
CA VAL A 150 -1.21 3.97 3.33
C VAL A 150 -1.77 5.25 3.96
N THR A 151 -1.52 5.48 5.26
CA THR A 151 -1.94 6.72 5.93
C THR A 151 -1.19 7.97 5.45
N LYS A 152 -0.07 7.82 4.74
CA LYS A 152 0.64 8.95 4.11
C LYS A 152 0.02 9.37 2.77
N VAL A 153 -0.80 8.52 2.16
CA VAL A 153 -1.41 8.78 0.84
C VAL A 153 -2.61 9.75 0.99
N PRO A 154 -2.73 10.79 0.13
CA PRO A 154 -3.88 11.69 0.15
C PRO A 154 -5.21 10.96 0.02
N GLY A 155 -6.25 11.41 0.74
CA GLY A 155 -7.59 10.81 0.71
C GLY A 155 -7.71 9.41 1.32
N VAL A 156 -6.67 8.91 1.97
CA VAL A 156 -6.67 7.59 2.63
C VAL A 156 -6.55 7.76 4.13
N THR A 157 -7.42 7.10 4.88
CA THR A 157 -7.34 6.97 6.35
C THR A 157 -7.46 5.51 6.75
N VAL A 158 -7.01 5.16 7.94
CA VAL A 158 -7.20 3.84 8.53
C VAL A 158 -7.76 4.02 9.94
N LEU A 159 -8.93 3.44 10.18
CA LEU A 159 -9.61 3.43 11.47
C LEU A 159 -9.68 1.99 11.98
N ASP A 160 -9.02 1.69 13.09
CA ASP A 160 -8.92 0.33 13.65
C ASP A 160 -8.62 -0.77 12.62
N GLY A 161 -7.60 -0.53 11.80
CA GLY A 161 -7.19 -1.47 10.76
C GLY A 161 -8.03 -1.44 9.48
N GLN A 162 -9.17 -0.73 9.45
CA GLN A 162 -9.98 -0.58 8.25
C GLN A 162 -9.55 0.61 7.41
N MET A 163 -9.17 0.32 6.17
CA MET A 163 -8.80 1.34 5.20
C MET A 163 -10.04 2.03 4.63
N SER A 164 -10.04 3.35 4.64
CA SER A 164 -11.06 4.20 4.04
C SER A 164 -10.41 5.08 2.98
N ILE A 165 -10.95 5.03 1.76
CA ILE A 165 -10.53 5.88 0.65
C ILE A 165 -11.63 6.90 0.42
N ARG A 166 -11.26 8.20 0.41
CA ARG A 166 -12.19 9.32 0.16
C ARG A 166 -13.45 9.27 1.04
N GLY A 167 -13.29 8.84 2.31
CA GLY A 167 -14.38 8.74 3.28
C GLY A 167 -15.41 7.63 3.02
N GLY A 168 -15.13 6.70 2.11
CA GLY A 168 -16.06 5.64 1.74
C GLY A 168 -16.36 4.61 2.83
N SER A 169 -15.51 4.51 3.86
CA SER A 169 -15.76 3.70 5.05
C SER A 169 -15.73 4.58 6.28
N GLY A 170 -16.67 4.38 7.21
CA GLY A 170 -16.63 4.89 8.58
C GLY A 170 -15.93 3.90 9.50
N TYR A 171 -16.20 3.99 10.80
CA TYR A 171 -15.79 3.03 11.79
C TYR A 171 -16.77 1.85 11.81
N ALA A 172 -16.31 0.65 11.60
CA ALA A 172 -17.14 -0.56 11.55
C ALA A 172 -16.57 -1.68 12.44
N TYR A 173 -15.89 -1.31 13.51
CA TYR A 173 -15.42 -2.22 14.58
C TYR A 173 -14.60 -3.41 14.07
N GLY A 174 -13.77 -3.17 13.03
CA GLY A 174 -12.87 -4.17 12.47
C GLY A 174 -13.52 -5.16 11.48
N SER A 175 -14.74 -4.93 11.03
CA SER A 175 -15.44 -5.81 10.08
C SER A 175 -15.82 -5.08 8.79
N GLY A 176 -15.89 -5.82 7.68
CA GLY A 176 -16.50 -5.34 6.45
C GLY A 176 -15.74 -4.27 5.69
N SER A 177 -14.47 -4.50 5.34
CA SER A 177 -13.71 -3.57 4.50
C SER A 177 -14.34 -3.36 3.13
N ARG A 178 -14.41 -2.08 2.68
CA ARG A 178 -14.79 -1.68 1.31
C ARG A 178 -13.60 -1.49 0.38
N VAL A 179 -12.40 -1.72 0.90
CA VAL A 179 -11.14 -1.71 0.14
C VAL A 179 -10.55 -3.10 0.20
N ILE A 180 -10.25 -3.67 -0.95
CA ILE A 180 -9.62 -4.99 -1.02
C ILE A 180 -8.10 -4.85 -1.05
N LEU A 181 -7.42 -5.69 -0.27
CA LEU A 181 -5.98 -5.88 -0.39
C LEU A 181 -5.70 -6.97 -1.42
N VAL A 182 -4.78 -6.69 -2.32
CA VAL A 182 -4.23 -7.62 -3.31
C VAL A 182 -2.72 -7.71 -3.13
N VAL A 183 -2.19 -8.91 -3.01
CA VAL A 183 -0.74 -9.17 -2.92
C VAL A 183 -0.35 -10.09 -4.07
N ASP A 184 0.57 -9.61 -4.93
CA ASP A 184 1.03 -10.32 -6.12
C ASP A 184 -0.13 -10.85 -7.01
N GLU A 185 -1.08 -9.97 -7.34
CA GLU A 185 -2.28 -10.19 -8.17
C GLU A 185 -3.38 -11.03 -7.49
N MET A 186 -3.23 -11.45 -6.22
CA MET A 186 -4.19 -12.29 -5.49
C MET A 186 -4.78 -11.55 -4.29
N PRO A 187 -6.11 -11.50 -4.14
CA PRO A 187 -6.78 -10.96 -2.95
C PRO A 187 -6.30 -11.63 -1.65
N LEU A 188 -6.12 -10.82 -0.60
CA LEU A 188 -5.67 -11.26 0.72
C LEU A 188 -6.49 -10.57 1.81
N MET A 189 -7.69 -11.10 2.06
CA MET A 189 -8.61 -10.66 3.11
C MET A 189 -8.93 -11.83 4.02
N SER A 190 -9.26 -11.59 5.28
CA SER A 190 -9.69 -12.66 6.18
C SER A 190 -11.12 -13.14 5.83
N ALA A 191 -11.39 -14.43 5.98
CA ALA A 191 -12.69 -15.04 5.65
C ALA A 191 -13.80 -14.66 6.66
N ASP A 192 -13.42 -14.47 7.91
CA ASP A 192 -14.33 -14.18 9.01
C ASP A 192 -14.88 -12.75 9.00
N ARG A 193 -13.99 -11.77 8.98
CA ARG A 193 -14.30 -10.33 9.13
C ARG A 193 -14.06 -9.50 7.87
N GLY A 194 -13.47 -10.08 6.83
CA GLY A 194 -13.12 -9.34 5.62
C GLY A 194 -12.12 -8.20 5.90
N GLU A 195 -11.20 -8.39 6.84
CA GLU A 195 -10.23 -7.38 7.25
C GLU A 195 -8.86 -7.58 6.60
N ILE A 196 -8.09 -6.49 6.54
CA ILE A 196 -6.69 -6.51 6.12
C ILE A 196 -5.81 -6.89 7.31
N LYS A 197 -5.10 -8.02 7.23
CA LYS A 197 -4.13 -8.44 8.26
C LYS A 197 -2.79 -7.71 8.04
N TRP A 198 -2.69 -6.46 8.50
CA TRP A 198 -1.57 -5.54 8.21
C TRP A 198 -0.19 -6.10 8.56
N ALA A 199 -0.04 -6.73 9.73
CA ALA A 199 1.22 -7.33 10.16
C ALA A 199 1.64 -8.53 9.30
N PHE A 200 0.71 -9.16 8.59
CA PHE A 200 0.96 -10.31 7.73
C PHE A 200 1.57 -9.94 6.38
N ILE A 201 1.48 -8.67 5.97
CA ILE A 201 2.03 -8.21 4.70
C ILE A 201 3.53 -7.97 4.84
N PRO A 202 4.41 -8.57 3.98
CA PRO A 202 5.86 -8.48 4.12
C PRO A 202 6.39 -7.10 3.64
N VAL A 203 6.32 -6.09 4.51
CA VAL A 203 6.73 -4.71 4.18
C VAL A 203 8.21 -4.63 3.76
N GLU A 204 9.07 -5.47 4.32
CA GLU A 204 10.50 -5.58 3.98
C GLU A 204 10.72 -6.08 2.54
N ASN A 205 9.72 -6.74 1.95
CA ASN A 205 9.78 -7.33 0.60
C ASN A 205 8.90 -6.60 -0.42
N VAL A 206 8.35 -5.44 -0.09
CA VAL A 206 7.53 -4.66 -1.04
C VAL A 206 8.40 -4.05 -2.13
N ALA A 207 8.05 -4.30 -3.40
CA ALA A 207 8.64 -3.65 -4.56
C ALA A 207 7.85 -2.42 -5.00
N GLN A 208 6.52 -2.46 -4.88
CA GLN A 208 5.62 -1.38 -5.24
C GLN A 208 4.30 -1.53 -4.49
N MET A 209 3.73 -0.42 -4.08
CA MET A 209 2.38 -0.34 -3.54
C MET A 209 1.56 0.63 -4.38
N GLU A 210 0.37 0.22 -4.79
CA GLU A 210 -0.55 1.01 -5.61
C GLU A 210 -1.89 1.12 -4.88
N ILE A 211 -2.46 2.31 -4.86
CA ILE A 211 -3.80 2.56 -4.32
C ILE A 211 -4.66 3.08 -5.44
N SER A 212 -5.55 2.21 -5.95
CA SER A 212 -6.56 2.58 -6.94
C SER A 212 -7.81 3.06 -6.22
N LYS A 213 -8.26 4.29 -6.50
CA LYS A 213 -9.37 4.95 -5.81
C LYS A 213 -10.66 4.84 -6.61
N GLY A 214 -11.71 4.32 -5.99
CA GLY A 214 -13.04 4.13 -6.60
C GLY A 214 -13.38 2.66 -6.88
N ALA A 215 -14.59 2.43 -7.38
CA ALA A 215 -15.16 1.11 -7.56
C ALA A 215 -14.36 0.23 -8.54
N SER A 216 -13.89 -0.92 -8.07
CA SER A 216 -13.03 -1.87 -8.80
C SER A 216 -13.50 -3.32 -8.69
N ALA A 217 -14.78 -3.55 -8.35
CA ALA A 217 -15.32 -4.90 -8.20
C ALA A 217 -15.31 -5.69 -9.52
N MET A 218 -15.35 -5.03 -10.67
CA MET A 218 -15.22 -5.70 -11.97
C MET A 218 -13.91 -6.48 -12.06
N GLN A 219 -12.78 -5.97 -11.53
CA GLN A 219 -11.50 -6.66 -11.58
C GLN A 219 -11.29 -7.66 -10.45
N TYR A 220 -11.75 -7.33 -9.24
CA TYR A 220 -11.35 -8.04 -8.01
C TYR A 220 -12.51 -8.71 -7.26
N GLY A 221 -13.76 -8.50 -7.70
CA GLY A 221 -14.96 -9.05 -7.05
C GLY A 221 -15.44 -8.25 -5.86
N SER A 222 -16.16 -8.91 -4.97
CA SER A 222 -16.69 -8.32 -3.73
C SER A 222 -15.61 -7.63 -2.90
N SER A 223 -15.99 -6.61 -2.13
CA SER A 223 -15.14 -5.77 -1.27
C SER A 223 -14.27 -4.72 -1.96
N ALA A 224 -14.22 -4.66 -3.30
CA ALA A 224 -13.56 -3.57 -4.03
C ALA A 224 -14.52 -2.40 -4.33
N LEU A 225 -15.33 -1.99 -3.35
CA LEU A 225 -16.37 -0.97 -3.52
C LEU A 225 -15.78 0.45 -3.55
N ASN A 226 -14.76 0.72 -2.71
CA ASN A 226 -14.11 2.03 -2.61
C ASN A 226 -12.71 2.07 -3.22
N GLY A 227 -12.12 0.92 -3.50
CA GLY A 227 -10.81 0.86 -4.11
C GLY A 227 -10.05 -0.43 -3.83
N VAL A 228 -8.80 -0.40 -4.26
CA VAL A 228 -7.86 -1.54 -4.19
C VAL A 228 -6.53 -1.05 -3.65
N LEU A 229 -6.00 -1.75 -2.65
CA LEU A 229 -4.61 -1.68 -2.25
C LEU A 229 -3.87 -2.85 -2.90
N ASN A 230 -3.07 -2.57 -3.93
CA ASN A 230 -2.27 -3.58 -4.61
C ASN A 230 -0.81 -3.50 -4.15
N VAL A 231 -0.26 -4.62 -3.69
CA VAL A 231 1.10 -4.76 -3.22
C VAL A 231 1.82 -5.77 -4.10
N THR A 232 2.90 -5.34 -4.73
CA THR A 232 3.79 -6.21 -5.49
C THR A 232 5.05 -6.45 -4.67
N THR A 233 5.42 -7.71 -4.47
CA THR A 233 6.66 -8.10 -3.78
C THR A 233 7.83 -8.20 -4.76
N ASN A 234 9.06 -8.17 -4.23
CA ASN A 234 10.27 -8.17 -5.03
C ASN A 234 10.45 -9.46 -5.86
N TYR A 235 11.20 -9.33 -6.94
CA TYR A 235 11.81 -10.40 -7.70
C TYR A 235 13.34 -10.32 -7.60
N ALA A 236 14.01 -11.44 -7.80
CA ALA A 236 15.45 -11.46 -7.88
C ALA A 236 15.95 -10.67 -9.10
N GLN A 237 17.14 -10.13 -8.95
CA GLN A 237 17.86 -9.44 -10.01
C GLN A 237 19.13 -10.23 -10.30
N ASP A 238 19.79 -9.92 -11.40
CA ASP A 238 21.03 -10.64 -11.80
C ASP A 238 22.14 -10.49 -10.75
N THR A 239 22.17 -9.36 -10.02
CA THR A 239 23.10 -9.13 -8.91
C THR A 239 22.48 -9.58 -7.59
N PRO A 240 23.08 -10.53 -6.87
CA PRO A 240 22.64 -10.91 -5.53
C PRO A 240 22.63 -9.72 -4.57
N SER A 241 21.62 -9.61 -3.74
CA SER A 241 21.54 -8.54 -2.74
C SER A 241 20.91 -9.03 -1.45
N THR A 242 21.49 -8.63 -0.34
CA THR A 242 20.96 -8.92 1.02
C THR A 242 20.86 -7.61 1.78
N LYS A 243 19.72 -7.35 2.40
CA LYS A 243 19.47 -6.19 3.23
C LYS A 243 19.02 -6.63 4.62
N PHE A 244 19.63 -6.06 5.64
CA PHE A 244 19.18 -6.14 7.03
C PHE A 244 18.73 -4.76 7.49
N THR A 245 17.67 -4.70 8.26
CA THR A 245 17.20 -3.48 8.90
C THR A 245 16.96 -3.77 10.37
N PHE A 246 17.60 -2.98 11.24
CA PHE A 246 17.40 -3.01 12.69
C PHE A 246 16.77 -1.69 13.10
N PHE A 247 15.79 -1.74 13.98
CA PHE A 247 15.14 -0.53 14.46
C PHE A 247 14.73 -0.64 15.92
N TYR A 248 14.74 0.52 16.54
CA TYR A 248 14.20 0.73 17.88
C TYR A 248 13.43 2.05 17.89
N GLU A 249 12.21 2.03 18.42
CA GLU A 249 11.36 3.20 18.63
C GLU A 249 10.95 3.26 20.09
N GLY A 250 11.32 4.33 20.77
CA GLY A 250 10.91 4.60 22.14
C GLY A 250 9.82 5.67 22.18
N ILE A 251 8.81 5.47 23.00
CA ILE A 251 7.74 6.45 23.23
C ILE A 251 8.23 7.50 24.24
N GLY A 252 8.06 8.77 23.89
CA GLY A 252 8.39 9.90 24.74
C GLY A 252 7.35 10.15 25.84
N LYS A 253 7.56 11.25 26.57
CA LYS A 253 6.59 11.72 27.57
C LYS A 253 5.28 12.12 26.86
N PRO A 254 4.11 11.67 27.33
CA PRO A 254 2.83 12.13 26.79
C PRO A 254 2.63 13.63 26.99
N PRO A 255 1.74 14.28 26.22
CA PRO A 255 1.49 15.72 26.33
C PRO A 255 0.92 16.13 27.71
N VAL A 256 0.25 15.21 28.39
CA VAL A 256 -0.30 15.40 29.73
C VAL A 256 0.28 14.32 30.65
N ASP A 257 0.80 14.73 31.80
CA ASP A 257 1.53 13.81 32.70
C ASP A 257 0.64 12.71 33.28
N SER A 258 -0.62 12.97 33.56
CA SER A 258 -1.59 11.99 34.05
C SER A 258 -1.87 10.83 33.10
N PHE A 259 -1.60 11.00 31.79
CA PHE A 259 -1.78 9.95 30.80
C PHE A 259 -0.75 8.82 30.95
N LYS A 260 0.39 9.13 31.63
CA LYS A 260 1.51 8.20 31.76
C LYS A 260 1.23 7.16 32.84
N TRP A 261 1.04 5.92 32.47
CA TRP A 261 0.88 4.78 33.39
C TRP A 261 2.19 4.05 33.71
N TRP A 262 3.24 4.21 32.89
CA TRP A 262 4.57 3.59 33.10
C TRP A 262 5.44 4.45 34.00
N LYS A 263 6.18 3.79 34.92
CA LYS A 263 7.17 4.45 35.75
C LYS A 263 8.54 4.42 35.07
N ARG A 264 9.28 5.51 35.16
CA ARG A 264 10.70 5.53 34.79
C ARG A 264 11.50 4.89 35.93
N ASP A 265 11.71 3.59 35.87
CA ASP A 265 12.54 2.84 36.83
C ASP A 265 14.00 2.72 36.41
N GLY A 266 14.42 3.49 35.43
CA GLY A 266 15.77 3.42 34.85
C GLY A 266 15.94 2.28 33.83
N ASN A 267 15.04 1.33 33.79
CA ASN A 267 15.07 0.26 32.78
C ASN A 267 14.40 0.72 31.49
N PHE A 268 15.22 0.94 30.46
CA PHE A 268 14.78 1.39 29.13
C PHE A 268 13.74 0.50 28.49
N PHE A 269 13.76 -0.82 28.76
CA PHE A 269 12.86 -1.78 28.19
C PHE A 269 11.48 -1.84 28.86
N ASN A 270 11.31 -1.27 30.02
CA ASN A 270 10.02 -1.21 30.72
C ASN A 270 9.13 -0.06 30.21
N ASN A 271 9.65 0.87 29.42
CA ASN A 271 8.87 1.92 28.78
C ASN A 271 8.24 1.39 27.49
N PRO A 272 7.10 1.95 27.06
CA PRO A 272 6.52 1.65 25.75
C PRO A 272 7.55 1.83 24.63
N ASN A 273 7.74 0.77 23.85
CA ASN A 273 8.72 0.75 22.80
C ASN A 273 8.35 -0.24 21.69
N THR A 274 9.01 -0.11 20.56
CA THR A 274 8.98 -1.09 19.47
C THR A 274 10.40 -1.38 19.04
N ALA A 275 10.77 -2.64 19.01
CA ALA A 275 12.07 -3.08 18.54
C ALA A 275 11.91 -4.21 17.53
N GLY A 276 12.79 -4.27 16.56
CA GLY A 276 12.74 -5.37 15.60
C GLY A 276 13.89 -5.37 14.61
N MET A 277 13.89 -6.43 13.85
CA MET A 277 14.78 -6.60 12.72
C MET A 277 14.07 -7.24 11.55
N SER A 278 14.49 -6.89 10.35
CA SER A 278 14.05 -7.55 9.13
C SER A 278 15.24 -7.86 8.22
N PHE A 279 15.07 -8.87 7.38
CA PHE A 279 16.02 -9.18 6.32
C PHE A 279 15.30 -9.41 5.00
N LEU A 280 16.00 -9.14 3.91
CA LEU A 280 15.59 -9.45 2.54
C LEU A 280 16.81 -9.91 1.77
N HIS A 281 16.73 -11.13 1.21
CA HIS A 281 17.74 -11.68 0.31
C HIS A 281 17.12 -11.96 -1.05
N LYS A 282 17.84 -11.57 -2.12
CA LYS A 282 17.42 -11.76 -3.51
C LYS A 282 18.59 -12.30 -4.31
N GLN A 283 18.41 -13.43 -4.98
CA GLN A 283 19.44 -14.04 -5.81
C GLN A 283 18.85 -14.83 -6.97
N LYS A 284 19.52 -14.78 -8.10
CA LYS A 284 19.20 -15.55 -9.28
C LYS A 284 20.20 -16.69 -9.45
N PHE A 285 19.68 -17.89 -9.65
CA PHE A 285 20.45 -19.11 -9.88
C PHE A 285 20.07 -19.69 -11.25
N GLY A 286 20.71 -19.23 -12.32
CA GLY A 286 20.35 -19.63 -13.68
C GLY A 286 18.88 -19.30 -13.99
N ASP A 287 18.08 -20.32 -14.18
CA ASP A 287 16.63 -20.21 -14.50
C ASP A 287 15.73 -19.97 -13.26
N ILE A 288 16.31 -19.96 -12.06
CA ILE A 288 15.56 -19.85 -10.79
C ILE A 288 15.87 -18.51 -10.14
N ASP A 289 14.84 -17.73 -9.85
CA ASP A 289 14.89 -16.55 -9.00
C ASP A 289 14.41 -16.89 -7.58
N LEU A 290 15.25 -16.57 -6.59
CA LEU A 290 14.95 -16.75 -5.18
C LEU A 290 14.84 -15.39 -4.50
N VAL A 291 13.75 -15.18 -3.77
CA VAL A 291 13.60 -14.10 -2.80
C VAL A 291 13.21 -14.71 -1.46
N VAL A 292 13.95 -14.39 -0.42
CA VAL A 292 13.66 -14.79 0.96
C VAL A 292 13.67 -13.56 1.83
N SER A 293 12.66 -13.40 2.66
CA SER A 293 12.64 -12.31 3.63
C SER A 293 11.94 -12.70 4.93
N GLY A 294 12.18 -11.90 5.95
CA GLY A 294 11.55 -12.12 7.23
C GLY A 294 11.66 -10.91 8.15
N MET A 295 10.86 -10.92 9.20
CA MET A 295 10.80 -9.87 10.20
C MET A 295 10.49 -10.43 11.57
N LEU A 296 11.23 -9.96 12.56
CA LEU A 296 10.95 -10.13 13.98
C LEU A 296 10.60 -8.77 14.55
N GLN A 297 9.50 -8.65 15.27
CA GLN A 297 9.10 -7.42 15.95
C GLN A 297 8.52 -7.73 17.32
N GLY A 298 8.94 -6.92 18.31
CA GLY A 298 8.31 -6.83 19.59
C GLY A 298 7.88 -5.38 19.85
N GLN A 299 6.64 -5.19 20.26
CA GLN A 299 6.08 -3.90 20.62
C GLN A 299 5.37 -3.99 21.96
N GLN A 300 5.72 -3.10 22.90
CA GLN A 300 4.87 -2.71 24.01
C GLN A 300 4.31 -1.33 23.69
N SER A 301 3.01 -1.23 23.55
CA SER A 301 2.33 0.02 23.20
C SER A 301 2.34 1.02 24.38
N TYR A 302 2.09 2.29 24.05
CA TYR A 302 1.74 3.32 25.05
C TYR A 302 0.36 3.07 25.69
N PHE A 303 -0.49 2.25 25.10
CA PHE A 303 -1.64 1.67 25.76
C PHE A 303 -1.21 0.50 26.62
N ARG A 304 -1.68 0.46 27.88
CA ARG A 304 -1.21 -0.51 28.90
C ARG A 304 -1.45 -1.97 28.48
N SER A 305 -2.57 -2.25 27.84
CA SER A 305 -2.99 -3.59 27.43
C SER A 305 -2.63 -3.93 25.98
N GLU A 306 -2.07 -2.99 25.23
CA GLU A 306 -1.68 -3.25 23.85
C GLU A 306 -0.23 -3.68 23.74
N TYR A 307 -0.01 -4.80 23.08
CA TYR A 307 1.30 -5.29 22.67
C TYR A 307 1.19 -6.03 21.32
N ASP A 308 2.30 -6.16 20.60
CA ASP A 308 2.35 -6.87 19.31
C ASP A 308 3.73 -7.53 19.11
N TYR A 309 3.76 -8.85 19.23
CA TYR A 309 4.95 -9.67 19.01
C TYR A 309 4.71 -10.60 17.85
N PHE A 310 5.54 -10.54 16.84
CA PHE A 310 5.42 -11.46 15.73
C PHE A 310 6.76 -11.84 15.10
N THR A 311 6.74 -13.02 14.50
CA THR A 311 7.77 -13.52 13.59
C THR A 311 7.11 -13.83 12.27
N ARG A 312 7.65 -13.29 11.18
CA ARG A 312 7.18 -13.51 9.83
C ARG A 312 8.33 -13.97 8.95
N PHE A 313 8.03 -14.93 8.07
CA PHE A 313 8.97 -15.44 7.09
C PHE A 313 8.25 -15.64 5.76
N ASN A 314 8.87 -15.18 4.66
CA ASN A 314 8.29 -15.34 3.34
C ASN A 314 9.35 -15.74 2.30
N THR A 315 8.90 -16.49 1.29
CA THR A 315 9.73 -16.92 0.17
C THR A 315 8.97 -16.69 -1.14
N LYS A 316 9.72 -16.41 -2.19
CA LYS A 316 9.23 -16.40 -3.56
C LYS A 316 10.26 -17.10 -4.43
N LEU A 317 9.86 -18.20 -5.06
CA LEU A 317 10.62 -18.94 -6.06
C LEU A 317 9.96 -18.73 -7.40
N ARG A 318 10.73 -18.31 -8.41
CA ARG A 318 10.25 -18.20 -9.79
C ARG A 318 11.19 -18.98 -10.70
N TYR A 319 10.64 -19.94 -11.41
CA TYR A 319 11.34 -20.76 -12.38
C TYR A 319 10.94 -20.35 -13.81
N GLN A 320 11.92 -19.99 -14.62
CA GLN A 320 11.77 -19.58 -16.02
C GLN A 320 12.74 -20.39 -16.87
N PRO A 321 12.34 -21.60 -17.32
CA PRO A 321 13.23 -22.50 -18.02
C PRO A 321 13.75 -21.90 -19.33
N SER A 322 15.06 -21.85 -19.49
CA SER A 322 15.74 -21.31 -20.68
C SER A 322 15.31 -22.02 -21.97
N LYS A 323 14.99 -23.32 -21.89
CA LYS A 323 14.49 -24.15 -23.01
C LYS A 323 13.01 -23.90 -23.34
N LEU A 324 12.21 -23.43 -22.34
CA LEU A 324 10.76 -23.16 -22.47
C LEU A 324 10.48 -21.71 -22.07
N LYS A 325 11.12 -20.73 -22.74
CA LYS A 325 11.05 -19.29 -22.42
C LYS A 325 9.62 -18.70 -22.29
N ARG A 326 8.61 -19.48 -22.70
CA ARG A 326 7.20 -19.09 -22.64
C ARG A 326 6.47 -19.54 -21.36
N LEU A 327 7.15 -20.34 -20.51
CA LEU A 327 6.61 -20.83 -19.24
C LEU A 327 7.28 -20.10 -18.08
N THR A 328 6.48 -19.66 -17.11
CA THR A 328 6.93 -19.22 -15.80
C THR A 328 6.14 -19.96 -14.74
N VAL A 329 6.83 -20.60 -13.81
CA VAL A 329 6.25 -21.20 -12.62
C VAL A 329 6.72 -20.40 -11.41
N GLU A 330 5.81 -20.05 -10.53
CA GLU A 330 6.11 -19.28 -9.33
C GLU A 330 5.47 -19.92 -8.11
N LEU A 331 6.20 -19.99 -7.02
CA LEU A 331 5.70 -20.40 -5.71
C LEU A 331 6.03 -19.32 -4.71
N SER A 332 5.01 -18.70 -4.11
CA SER A 332 5.19 -17.74 -3.02
C SER A 332 4.60 -18.31 -1.73
N THR A 333 5.30 -18.12 -0.62
CA THR A 333 4.80 -18.49 0.72
C THR A 333 4.97 -17.34 1.68
N ASN A 334 4.09 -17.26 2.66
CA ASN A 334 4.22 -16.35 3.79
C ASN A 334 3.70 -17.04 5.06
N LEU A 335 4.48 -17.03 6.11
CA LEU A 335 4.21 -17.66 7.38
C LEU A 335 4.37 -16.62 8.48
N MET A 336 3.45 -16.55 9.43
CA MET A 336 3.55 -15.64 10.57
C MET A 336 2.99 -16.32 11.84
N TYR A 337 3.76 -16.18 12.91
CA TYR A 337 3.27 -16.38 14.27
C TYR A 337 3.17 -15.03 14.96
N ARG A 338 2.02 -14.72 15.56
CA ARG A 338 1.75 -13.43 16.20
C ARG A 338 1.02 -13.63 17.52
N ARG A 339 1.44 -12.83 18.51
CA ARG A 339 0.74 -12.63 19.76
C ARG A 339 0.50 -11.15 19.95
N ASN A 340 -0.76 -10.74 20.12
CA ASN A 340 -1.12 -9.34 20.30
C ASN A 340 -2.20 -9.15 21.36
N GLY A 341 -2.13 -7.99 21.99
CA GLY A 341 -3.19 -7.43 22.82
C GLY A 341 -3.72 -6.15 22.16
N SER A 342 -5.00 -5.86 22.32
CA SER A 342 -5.61 -4.63 21.82
C SER A 342 -6.57 -4.02 22.81
N MET A 343 -6.63 -2.69 22.81
CA MET A 343 -7.56 -1.87 23.58
C MET A 343 -8.71 -1.41 22.69
N PHE A 344 -9.93 -1.55 23.17
CA PHE A 344 -11.10 -1.11 22.43
C PHE A 344 -11.40 0.38 22.64
N PHE A 345 -11.53 0.84 23.91
CA PHE A 345 -11.67 2.24 24.27
C PHE A 345 -11.10 2.52 25.67
N TRP A 346 -10.84 3.79 25.95
CA TRP A 346 -10.20 4.25 27.18
C TRP A 346 -11.09 4.13 28.43
N GLN A 347 -10.44 4.17 29.59
CA GLN A 347 -11.11 4.23 30.89
C GLN A 347 -11.81 5.58 31.09
N ASP A 348 -11.10 6.68 30.85
CA ASP A 348 -11.59 8.06 30.91
C ASP A 348 -10.59 9.00 30.22
N ALA A 349 -10.92 10.28 30.07
CA ALA A 349 -10.05 11.27 29.43
C ALA A 349 -8.81 11.63 30.24
N GLY A 350 -8.80 11.40 31.55
CA GLY A 350 -7.62 11.58 32.42
C GLY A 350 -6.63 10.43 32.32
N HIS A 351 -7.11 9.23 31.92
CA HIS A 351 -6.32 8.00 31.77
C HIS A 351 -6.54 7.35 30.40
N PRO A 352 -6.32 8.07 29.30
CA PRO A 352 -6.69 7.62 27.96
C PRO A 352 -5.83 6.47 27.44
N TYR A 353 -4.73 6.11 28.12
CA TYR A 353 -3.85 4.99 27.77
C TYR A 353 -4.14 3.74 28.59
N ILE A 354 -5.15 3.78 29.44
CA ILE A 354 -5.63 2.64 30.21
C ILE A 354 -6.99 2.23 29.63
N SER A 355 -7.19 0.93 29.41
CA SER A 355 -8.45 0.38 28.92
C SER A 355 -9.55 0.50 29.97
N ALA A 356 -10.77 0.70 29.52
CA ALA A 356 -11.94 0.43 30.36
C ALA A 356 -11.91 -1.05 30.84
N PRO A 357 -12.45 -1.37 32.01
CA PRO A 357 -12.46 -2.75 32.49
C PRO A 357 -13.20 -3.70 31.55
N GLY A 358 -12.60 -4.87 31.27
CA GLY A 358 -13.22 -5.95 30.50
C GLY A 358 -13.25 -5.73 28.98
N VAL A 359 -12.53 -4.71 28.44
CA VAL A 359 -12.51 -4.42 27.00
C VAL A 359 -11.19 -4.78 26.33
N ASP A 360 -10.28 -5.48 27.02
CA ASP A 360 -9.01 -5.92 26.49
C ASP A 360 -9.16 -7.25 25.74
N LEU A 361 -8.58 -7.32 24.55
CA LEU A 361 -8.53 -8.52 23.73
C LEU A 361 -7.09 -9.02 23.64
N ASN A 362 -6.89 -10.31 23.90
CA ASN A 362 -5.62 -10.99 23.73
C ASN A 362 -5.77 -12.07 22.68
N GLU A 363 -4.88 -12.13 21.73
CA GLU A 363 -4.95 -13.02 20.60
C GLU A 363 -3.57 -13.64 20.32
N ARG A 364 -3.58 -14.87 19.85
CA ARG A 364 -2.40 -15.58 19.39
C ARG A 364 -2.75 -16.35 18.13
N PHE A 365 -2.07 -16.05 17.02
CA PHE A 365 -2.38 -16.62 15.72
C PHE A 365 -1.16 -17.24 15.04
N PHE A 366 -1.41 -18.34 14.33
CA PHE A 366 -0.59 -18.78 13.22
C PHE A 366 -1.33 -18.45 11.91
N THR A 367 -0.65 -17.74 11.00
CA THR A 367 -1.22 -17.33 9.71
C THR A 367 -0.25 -17.73 8.60
N ALA A 368 -0.78 -18.30 7.52
CA ALA A 368 0.04 -18.79 6.41
C ALA A 368 -0.69 -18.69 5.07
N PHE A 369 0.04 -18.41 3.99
CA PHE A 369 -0.44 -18.70 2.66
C PHE A 369 0.63 -19.42 1.81
N ILE A 370 0.16 -20.15 0.80
CA ILE A 370 0.95 -20.77 -0.26
C ILE A 370 0.27 -20.44 -1.59
N ASP A 371 1.02 -19.84 -2.52
CA ASP A 371 0.55 -19.37 -3.82
C ASP A 371 1.32 -20.02 -4.98
N PRO A 372 0.91 -21.16 -5.49
CA PRO A 372 1.36 -21.67 -6.80
C PRO A 372 0.79 -20.81 -7.93
N LYS A 373 1.63 -20.41 -8.90
CA LYS A 373 1.22 -19.61 -10.06
C LYS A 373 1.89 -20.13 -11.31
N PHE A 374 1.13 -20.20 -12.40
CA PHE A 374 1.59 -20.64 -13.71
C PHE A 374 1.25 -19.57 -14.73
N LYS A 375 2.26 -19.12 -15.49
CA LYS A 375 2.10 -18.19 -16.61
C LYS A 375 2.68 -18.85 -17.86
N PHE A 376 1.88 -18.87 -18.90
CA PHE A 376 2.28 -19.47 -20.18
C PHE A 376 1.89 -18.55 -21.33
N VAL A 377 2.77 -18.43 -22.32
CA VAL A 377 2.51 -17.69 -23.57
C VAL A 377 2.47 -18.71 -24.69
N ASP A 378 1.36 -18.84 -25.37
CA ASP A 378 1.16 -19.80 -26.47
C ASP A 378 1.91 -19.37 -27.76
N LYS A 379 1.86 -20.22 -28.80
CA LYS A 379 2.49 -19.94 -30.10
C LYS A 379 1.88 -18.72 -30.83
N LYS A 380 0.64 -18.32 -30.47
CA LYS A 380 -0.07 -17.14 -31.01
C LYS A 380 0.11 -15.89 -30.13
N ASN A 381 1.04 -15.91 -29.16
CA ASN A 381 1.29 -14.87 -28.19
C ASN A 381 0.11 -14.56 -27.25
N ASN A 382 -0.86 -15.47 -27.12
CA ASN A 382 -1.86 -15.34 -26.07
C ASN A 382 -1.23 -15.70 -24.71
N GLN A 383 -1.62 -14.98 -23.65
CA GLN A 383 -1.12 -15.23 -22.30
C GLN A 383 -2.17 -15.97 -21.49
N HIS A 384 -1.74 -17.05 -20.86
CA HIS A 384 -2.50 -17.86 -19.94
C HIS A 384 -1.90 -17.74 -18.56
N LYS A 385 -2.69 -17.42 -17.53
CA LYS A 385 -2.27 -17.33 -16.15
C LYS A 385 -3.22 -18.17 -15.30
N LEU A 386 -2.67 -19.05 -14.50
CA LEU A 386 -3.39 -19.77 -13.45
C LEU A 386 -2.77 -19.38 -12.12
N TYR A 387 -3.55 -18.77 -11.26
CA TYR A 387 -3.17 -18.36 -9.92
C TYR A 387 -3.97 -19.13 -8.90
N THR A 388 -3.30 -19.68 -7.91
CA THR A 388 -3.94 -20.40 -6.81
C THR A 388 -3.42 -19.88 -5.48
N ARG A 389 -4.24 -19.91 -4.44
CA ARG A 389 -3.90 -19.55 -3.06
C ARG A 389 -4.58 -20.48 -2.10
N VAL A 390 -3.79 -21.03 -1.18
CA VAL A 390 -4.30 -21.62 0.05
C VAL A 390 -3.91 -20.67 1.18
N PHE A 391 -4.90 -20.11 1.86
CA PHE A 391 -4.68 -19.16 2.95
C PHE A 391 -5.35 -19.68 4.22
N ARG A 392 -4.60 -19.70 5.31
CA ARG A 392 -5.04 -20.19 6.62
C ARG A 392 -4.70 -19.21 7.72
N GLN A 393 -5.63 -19.03 8.64
CA GLN A 393 -5.37 -18.52 9.99
C GLN A 393 -5.89 -19.52 11.02
N LYS A 394 -5.14 -19.71 12.09
CA LYS A 394 -5.51 -20.53 13.23
C LYS A 394 -5.24 -19.81 14.52
N SER A 395 -6.24 -19.72 15.39
CA SER A 395 -6.05 -19.28 16.78
C SER A 395 -5.21 -20.33 17.54
N MET A 396 -4.25 -19.84 18.32
CA MET A 396 -3.39 -20.64 19.18
C MET A 396 -3.69 -20.36 20.67
N GLU A 397 -4.66 -19.48 20.96
CA GLU A 397 -5.08 -19.13 22.32
C GLU A 397 -6.24 -20.03 22.81
N SER A 398 -7.23 -20.29 21.96
CA SER A 398 -8.40 -21.09 22.26
C SER A 398 -8.72 -22.07 21.14
N LYS A 399 -9.30 -23.22 21.47
CA LYS A 399 -9.82 -24.18 20.48
C LYS A 399 -10.99 -23.59 19.70
N ASP A 400 -11.80 -22.73 20.36
CA ASP A 400 -12.95 -22.06 19.79
C ASP A 400 -12.61 -20.66 19.23
N GLY A 401 -11.32 -20.32 19.20
CA GLY A 401 -10.87 -19.04 18.61
C GLY A 401 -10.91 -19.05 17.08
N PRO A 402 -10.79 -17.86 16.45
CA PRO A 402 -10.89 -17.70 15.00
C PRO A 402 -9.98 -18.65 14.22
N ASN A 403 -10.57 -19.48 13.37
CA ASN A 403 -9.87 -20.42 12.50
C ASN A 403 -10.55 -20.42 11.13
N PHE A 404 -9.76 -20.21 10.06
CA PHE A 404 -10.32 -20.28 8.72
C PHE A 404 -9.32 -20.84 7.69
N TRP A 405 -9.90 -21.37 6.62
CA TRP A 405 -9.22 -21.74 5.38
C TRP A 405 -9.87 -21.00 4.21
N ILE A 406 -9.05 -20.53 3.29
CA ILE A 406 -9.47 -20.02 1.98
C ILE A 406 -8.70 -20.77 0.91
N PHE A 407 -9.43 -21.40 -0.01
CA PHE A 407 -8.89 -22.02 -1.21
C PHE A 407 -9.36 -21.18 -2.40
N ARG A 408 -8.45 -20.62 -3.16
CA ARG A 408 -8.76 -19.77 -4.32
C ARG A 408 -8.01 -20.24 -5.55
N ALA A 409 -8.69 -20.23 -6.70
CA ALA A 409 -8.12 -20.40 -8.02
C ALA A 409 -8.68 -19.33 -8.96
N GLU A 410 -7.83 -18.75 -9.79
CA GLU A 410 -8.21 -17.81 -10.82
C GLU A 410 -7.43 -18.10 -12.11
N TYR A 411 -8.15 -18.33 -13.20
CA TYR A 411 -7.57 -18.45 -14.53
C TYR A 411 -7.84 -17.19 -15.35
N GLN A 412 -6.83 -16.69 -16.04
CA GLN A 412 -6.90 -15.52 -16.91
C GLN A 412 -6.37 -15.88 -18.30
N PHE A 413 -7.10 -15.46 -19.31
CA PHE A 413 -6.71 -15.51 -20.71
C PHE A 413 -6.62 -14.09 -21.27
N ARG A 414 -5.44 -13.71 -21.80
CA ARG A 414 -5.23 -12.43 -22.44
C ARG A 414 -4.86 -12.61 -23.90
N LYS A 415 -5.54 -11.87 -24.78
CA LYS A 415 -5.25 -11.80 -26.20
C LYS A 415 -5.05 -10.36 -26.65
N ASP A 416 -3.94 -10.11 -27.30
CA ASP A 416 -3.61 -8.81 -27.89
C ASP A 416 -3.95 -8.86 -29.39
N PHE A 417 -4.84 -7.96 -29.86
CA PHE A 417 -5.20 -7.78 -31.26
C PHE A 417 -4.38 -6.59 -31.81
N GLY A 418 -3.21 -6.88 -32.30
CA GLY A 418 -2.23 -5.87 -32.70
C GLY A 418 -1.76 -5.04 -31.52
N LYS A 419 -1.55 -3.73 -31.76
CA LYS A 419 -1.07 -2.78 -30.73
C LYS A 419 -2.20 -1.94 -30.13
N ILE A 420 -3.42 -2.07 -30.66
CA ILE A 420 -4.54 -1.17 -30.36
C ILE A 420 -5.49 -1.79 -29.35
N PHE A 421 -5.94 -3.04 -29.58
CA PHE A 421 -6.96 -3.66 -28.76
C PHE A 421 -6.43 -4.87 -28.00
N ARG A 422 -6.83 -4.96 -26.74
CA ARG A 422 -6.47 -6.03 -25.83
C ARG A 422 -7.73 -6.56 -25.15
N LEU A 423 -7.86 -7.88 -25.13
CA LEU A 423 -8.96 -8.59 -24.47
C LEU A 423 -8.39 -9.41 -23.30
N LEU A 424 -9.01 -9.29 -22.14
CA LEU A 424 -8.74 -10.11 -20.96
C LEU A 424 -10.04 -10.80 -20.54
N LEU A 425 -9.98 -12.12 -20.38
CA LEU A 425 -11.04 -12.94 -19.83
C LEU A 425 -10.54 -13.60 -18.56
N GLY A 426 -11.39 -13.79 -17.57
CA GLY A 426 -11.03 -14.51 -16.37
C GLY A 426 -12.19 -15.23 -15.73
N VAL A 427 -11.88 -16.33 -15.05
CA VAL A 427 -12.80 -17.08 -14.21
C VAL A 427 -12.13 -17.36 -12.89
N ASN A 428 -12.89 -17.31 -11.80
CA ASN A 428 -12.37 -17.60 -10.47
C ASN A 428 -13.34 -18.50 -9.68
N ASN A 429 -12.75 -19.27 -8.79
CA ASN A 429 -13.47 -20.00 -7.75
C ASN A 429 -12.76 -19.75 -6.41
N GLU A 430 -13.55 -19.66 -5.34
CA GLU A 430 -13.06 -19.52 -3.98
C GLU A 430 -13.94 -20.30 -3.02
N HIS A 431 -13.33 -21.03 -2.10
CA HIS A 431 -14.00 -21.83 -1.07
C HIS A 431 -13.45 -21.45 0.31
N TRP A 432 -14.33 -21.09 1.24
CA TRP A 432 -14.00 -20.72 2.61
C TRP A 432 -14.58 -21.71 3.61
N ILE A 433 -13.80 -22.02 4.63
CA ILE A 433 -14.21 -22.75 5.81
C ILE A 433 -13.87 -21.90 7.01
N VAL A 434 -14.84 -21.50 7.81
CA VAL A 434 -14.67 -20.68 9.03
C VAL A 434 -15.20 -21.43 10.23
N GLN A 435 -14.42 -21.44 11.31
CA GLN A 435 -14.77 -22.02 12.61
C GLN A 435 -14.40 -21.01 13.69
N ASP A 436 -15.39 -20.55 14.44
CA ASP A 436 -15.19 -19.50 15.45
C ASP A 436 -16.29 -19.61 16.51
N GLY A 437 -15.92 -19.58 17.79
CA GLY A 437 -16.86 -19.69 18.89
C GLY A 437 -17.84 -18.52 19.01
N THR A 438 -17.47 -17.33 18.46
CA THR A 438 -18.32 -16.12 18.50
C THR A 438 -19.12 -15.92 17.21
N LEU A 439 -18.68 -16.52 16.11
CA LEU A 439 -19.34 -16.43 14.82
C LEU A 439 -20.12 -17.68 14.45
N GLY A 440 -19.71 -18.84 14.93
CA GLY A 440 -20.17 -20.16 14.51
C GLY A 440 -19.29 -20.82 13.46
N ASN A 441 -19.82 -21.90 12.87
CA ASN A 441 -19.13 -22.64 11.80
C ASN A 441 -19.84 -22.34 10.47
N HIS A 442 -19.07 -21.86 9.49
CA HIS A 442 -19.62 -21.41 8.21
C HIS A 442 -18.78 -21.90 7.03
N VAL A 443 -19.44 -22.15 5.92
CA VAL A 443 -18.83 -22.47 4.62
C VAL A 443 -19.34 -21.50 3.57
N ALA A 444 -18.41 -20.93 2.78
CA ALA A 444 -18.80 -20.04 1.69
C ALA A 444 -18.12 -20.45 0.39
N ASP A 445 -18.86 -20.36 -0.71
CA ASP A 445 -18.40 -20.60 -2.07
C ASP A 445 -18.62 -19.37 -2.94
N PHE A 446 -17.60 -18.97 -3.67
CA PHE A 446 -17.65 -17.89 -4.64
C PHE A 446 -17.22 -18.43 -6.01
N GLY A 447 -18.00 -18.14 -7.02
CA GLY A 447 -17.68 -18.44 -8.41
C GLY A 447 -17.97 -17.27 -9.29
N GLY A 448 -17.04 -16.89 -10.17
CA GLY A 448 -17.26 -15.72 -11.00
C GLY A 448 -16.46 -15.72 -12.29
N GLY A 449 -16.90 -14.87 -13.21
CA GLY A 449 -16.23 -14.62 -14.46
C GLY A 449 -16.24 -13.14 -14.81
N PHE A 450 -15.21 -12.70 -15.52
CA PHE A 450 -15.12 -11.33 -16.00
C PHE A 450 -14.55 -11.24 -17.42
N VAL A 451 -14.94 -10.18 -18.11
CA VAL A 451 -14.41 -9.79 -19.41
C VAL A 451 -14.00 -8.32 -19.35
N GLN A 452 -12.84 -8.01 -19.90
CA GLN A 452 -12.35 -6.65 -20.03
C GLN A 452 -11.73 -6.43 -21.40
N GLY A 453 -12.14 -5.34 -22.05
CA GLY A 453 -11.54 -4.83 -23.28
C GLY A 453 -10.76 -3.54 -23.00
N GLU A 454 -9.62 -3.38 -23.65
CA GLU A 454 -8.80 -2.17 -23.58
C GLU A 454 -8.41 -1.74 -25.00
N VAL A 455 -8.65 -0.46 -25.31
CA VAL A 455 -8.23 0.18 -26.55
C VAL A 455 -7.20 1.25 -26.22
N ASN A 456 -6.04 1.19 -26.86
CA ASN A 456 -5.00 2.22 -26.78
C ASN A 456 -4.69 2.72 -28.19
N TYR A 457 -5.12 3.94 -28.51
CA TYR A 457 -4.90 4.51 -29.83
C TYR A 457 -4.38 5.95 -29.74
N LYS A 458 -3.12 6.17 -30.14
CA LYS A 458 -2.46 7.48 -30.11
C LYS A 458 -2.67 8.20 -28.76
N PHE A 459 -3.48 9.26 -28.77
CA PHE A 459 -3.78 10.12 -27.63
C PHE A 459 -4.96 9.63 -26.78
N PHE A 460 -5.59 8.52 -27.15
CA PHE A 460 -6.80 8.00 -26.52
C PHE A 460 -6.57 6.62 -25.91
N SER A 461 -7.02 6.41 -24.69
CA SER A 461 -7.11 5.10 -24.04
C SER A 461 -8.52 4.92 -23.50
N PHE A 462 -9.08 3.74 -23.74
CA PHE A 462 -10.40 3.37 -23.24
C PHE A 462 -10.36 1.95 -22.68
N ASN A 463 -10.98 1.72 -21.55
CA ASN A 463 -11.21 0.38 -21.03
C ASN A 463 -12.67 0.22 -20.62
N ALA A 464 -13.21 -0.97 -20.82
CA ALA A 464 -14.53 -1.36 -20.34
C ALA A 464 -14.54 -2.84 -19.98
N GLY A 465 -15.37 -3.20 -19.05
CA GLY A 465 -15.53 -4.59 -18.64
C GLY A 465 -16.77 -4.85 -17.81
N ALA A 466 -17.05 -6.13 -17.66
CA ALA A 466 -18.15 -6.65 -16.88
C ALA A 466 -17.69 -7.86 -16.07
N ARG A 467 -18.26 -8.05 -14.89
CA ARG A 467 -18.09 -9.22 -14.04
C ARG A 467 -19.43 -9.69 -13.52
N MET A 468 -19.56 -10.99 -13.39
CA MET A 468 -20.67 -11.65 -12.72
C MET A 468 -20.13 -12.66 -11.71
N GLU A 469 -20.67 -12.67 -10.50
CA GLU A 469 -20.20 -13.51 -9.41
C GLU A 469 -21.39 -14.11 -8.64
N PHE A 470 -21.29 -15.40 -8.35
CA PHE A 470 -22.23 -16.16 -7.53
C PHE A 470 -21.62 -16.36 -6.16
N VAL A 471 -22.42 -16.23 -5.13
CA VAL A 471 -21.98 -16.47 -3.77
C VAL A 471 -22.99 -17.31 -3.03
N ARG A 472 -22.48 -18.34 -2.35
CA ARG A 472 -23.23 -19.15 -1.40
C ARG A 472 -22.55 -19.04 -0.04
N LEU A 473 -23.29 -18.69 0.99
CA LEU A 473 -22.85 -18.76 2.39
C LEU A 473 -23.80 -19.72 3.11
N ASP A 474 -23.29 -20.88 3.49
CA ASP A 474 -24.08 -22.01 3.99
C ASP A 474 -25.24 -22.35 3.04
N SER A 475 -26.50 -22.15 3.50
CA SER A 475 -27.70 -22.32 2.68
C SER A 475 -28.14 -21.05 1.94
N ILE A 476 -27.53 -19.90 2.22
CA ILE A 476 -27.94 -18.61 1.65
C ILE A 476 -27.25 -18.41 0.31
N ILE A 477 -28.03 -18.36 -0.76
CA ILE A 477 -27.56 -18.05 -2.10
C ILE A 477 -27.79 -16.56 -2.37
N THR A 478 -26.73 -15.80 -2.62
CA THR A 478 -26.83 -14.41 -3.07
C THR A 478 -26.95 -14.40 -4.59
N PRO A 479 -28.06 -13.85 -5.15
CA PRO A 479 -28.23 -13.77 -6.59
C PRO A 479 -27.09 -13.01 -7.27
N ALA A 480 -26.60 -13.56 -8.35
CA ALA A 480 -25.56 -12.90 -9.14
C ALA A 480 -26.05 -11.58 -9.70
N LYS A 481 -25.25 -10.52 -9.51
CA LYS A 481 -25.50 -9.20 -10.10
C LYS A 481 -24.31 -8.83 -10.99
N PRO A 482 -24.53 -8.54 -12.27
CA PRO A 482 -23.45 -8.04 -13.11
C PRO A 482 -23.02 -6.65 -12.62
N VAL A 483 -21.72 -6.42 -12.60
CA VAL A 483 -21.13 -5.11 -12.37
C VAL A 483 -20.32 -4.69 -13.58
N PHE A 484 -20.42 -3.41 -13.92
CA PHE A 484 -19.79 -2.83 -15.09
C PHE A 484 -18.77 -1.78 -14.67
N ARG A 485 -17.77 -1.61 -15.52
CA ARG A 485 -16.81 -0.52 -15.41
C ARG A 485 -16.46 -0.02 -16.78
N ALA A 486 -16.32 1.30 -16.93
CA ALA A 486 -15.75 1.93 -18.10
C ALA A 486 -14.85 3.10 -17.68
N GLY A 487 -13.81 3.33 -18.45
CA GLY A 487 -12.91 4.44 -18.23
C GLY A 487 -12.27 4.91 -19.52
N MET A 488 -12.01 6.22 -19.60
CA MET A 488 -11.33 6.84 -20.73
C MET A 488 -10.25 7.79 -20.24
N ASN A 489 -9.22 7.93 -21.08
CA ASN A 489 -8.15 8.87 -20.85
C ASN A 489 -7.74 9.50 -22.19
N PHE A 490 -7.69 10.82 -22.22
CA PHE A 490 -7.31 11.63 -23.37
C PHE A 490 -6.04 12.42 -23.10
N GLU A 491 -5.03 12.29 -23.91
CA GLU A 491 -3.91 13.21 -23.98
C GLU A 491 -4.30 14.43 -24.83
N VAL A 492 -4.95 15.44 -24.19
CA VAL A 492 -5.42 16.67 -24.86
C VAL A 492 -4.31 17.51 -25.44
N LYS A 493 -3.14 17.46 -24.82
CA LYS A 493 -1.88 18.04 -25.26
C LYS A 493 -0.77 17.20 -24.68
N LYS A 494 0.40 17.16 -25.30
CA LYS A 494 1.55 16.41 -24.80
C LYS A 494 1.73 16.62 -23.29
N TYR A 495 1.70 15.52 -22.51
CA TYR A 495 1.80 15.49 -21.02
C TYR A 495 0.59 16.07 -20.25
N ASN A 496 -0.53 16.32 -20.92
CA ASN A 496 -1.77 16.76 -20.28
C ASN A 496 -2.88 15.75 -20.57
N TYR A 497 -3.41 15.15 -19.53
CA TYR A 497 -4.35 14.05 -19.62
C TYR A 497 -5.66 14.42 -18.93
N LEU A 498 -6.76 14.27 -19.65
CA LEU A 498 -8.11 14.34 -19.11
C LEU A 498 -8.66 12.92 -19.03
N ARG A 499 -9.15 12.52 -17.88
CA ARG A 499 -9.70 11.19 -17.67
C ARG A 499 -11.11 11.25 -17.10
N ALA A 500 -11.89 10.23 -17.40
CA ALA A 500 -13.18 9.97 -16.79
C ALA A 500 -13.33 8.48 -16.54
N SER A 501 -13.95 8.12 -15.42
CA SER A 501 -14.25 6.73 -15.11
C SER A 501 -15.60 6.59 -14.43
N PHE A 502 -16.23 5.44 -14.66
CA PHE A 502 -17.42 4.98 -13.98
C PHE A 502 -17.25 3.52 -13.64
N GLY A 503 -17.55 3.14 -12.40
CA GLY A 503 -17.49 1.76 -11.97
C GLY A 503 -18.59 1.44 -10.98
N GLN A 504 -19.23 0.29 -11.17
CA GLN A 504 -20.15 -0.31 -10.23
C GLN A 504 -19.41 -1.29 -9.34
N ALA A 505 -19.88 -1.46 -8.13
CA ALA A 505 -19.38 -2.45 -7.21
C ALA A 505 -20.47 -2.93 -6.25
N TYR A 506 -20.23 -4.06 -5.64
CA TYR A 506 -21.03 -4.60 -4.53
C TYR A 506 -20.10 -5.20 -3.47
N ARG A 507 -20.61 -5.34 -2.28
CA ARG A 507 -19.94 -6.04 -1.19
C ARG A 507 -20.95 -6.95 -0.47
N ILE A 508 -20.56 -8.18 -0.30
CA ILE A 508 -21.32 -9.16 0.46
C ILE A 508 -21.01 -8.95 1.93
N PRO A 509 -22.01 -9.02 2.83
CA PRO A 509 -21.77 -8.99 4.25
C PRO A 509 -20.77 -10.06 4.67
N THR A 510 -19.85 -9.74 5.53
CA THR A 510 -18.91 -10.71 6.12
C THR A 510 -19.65 -11.64 7.07
N ILE A 511 -19.04 -12.76 7.41
CA ILE A 511 -19.56 -13.69 8.40
C ILE A 511 -19.75 -12.96 9.73
N ALA A 512 -18.79 -12.14 10.14
CA ALA A 512 -18.90 -11.35 11.37
C ALA A 512 -20.05 -10.34 11.34
N GLU A 513 -20.30 -9.65 10.23
CA GLU A 513 -21.45 -8.71 10.14
C GLU A 513 -22.81 -9.41 10.28
N ARG A 514 -22.91 -10.70 9.96
CA ARG A 514 -24.15 -11.47 10.08
C ARG A 514 -24.29 -12.18 11.40
N TYR A 515 -23.22 -12.75 11.93
CA TYR A 515 -23.33 -13.78 12.97
C TYR A 515 -22.60 -13.47 14.27
N VAL A 516 -21.85 -12.36 14.35
CA VAL A 516 -21.12 -12.02 15.57
C VAL A 516 -22.06 -11.92 16.78
N THR A 517 -21.75 -12.68 17.82
CA THR A 517 -22.40 -12.62 19.13
C THR A 517 -21.33 -12.45 20.19
N TYR A 518 -21.33 -11.30 20.83
CA TYR A 518 -20.31 -10.97 21.82
C TYR A 518 -20.87 -9.98 22.85
N GLU A 519 -20.40 -10.03 24.07
CA GLU A 519 -20.71 -9.06 25.11
C GLU A 519 -19.41 -8.41 25.62
N LEU A 520 -19.39 -7.10 25.65
CA LEU A 520 -18.24 -6.31 26.05
C LEU A 520 -18.69 -5.25 27.07
N SER A 521 -18.32 -5.44 28.34
CA SER A 521 -18.64 -4.50 29.44
C SER A 521 -20.12 -4.07 29.50
N GLY A 522 -21.03 -5.03 29.36
CA GLY A 522 -22.46 -4.81 29.40
C GLY A 522 -23.09 -4.27 28.10
N ILE A 523 -22.29 -4.05 27.06
CA ILE A 523 -22.75 -3.75 25.70
C ILE A 523 -22.79 -5.04 24.92
N GLN A 524 -23.94 -5.39 24.35
CA GLN A 524 -24.07 -6.58 23.53
C GLN A 524 -23.77 -6.27 22.06
N ILE A 525 -23.15 -7.21 21.37
CA ILE A 525 -23.06 -7.23 19.91
C ILE A 525 -23.99 -8.35 19.46
N LEU A 526 -25.03 -7.99 18.69
CA LEU A 526 -26.06 -8.92 18.29
C LEU A 526 -25.92 -9.31 16.81
N PRO A 527 -26.18 -10.58 16.46
CA PRO A 527 -26.17 -11.05 15.09
C PRO A 527 -27.33 -10.45 14.31
N ASN A 528 -27.14 -10.28 13.00
CA ASN A 528 -28.19 -9.93 12.05
C ASN A 528 -28.01 -10.74 10.75
N PRO A 529 -28.57 -11.97 10.69
CA PRO A 529 -28.47 -12.82 9.50
C PRO A 529 -29.10 -12.18 8.24
N ASP A 530 -30.02 -11.24 8.42
CA ASP A 530 -30.80 -10.61 7.34
C ASP A 530 -30.07 -9.43 6.68
N VAL A 531 -28.84 -9.11 7.09
CA VAL A 531 -28.03 -8.07 6.44
C VAL A 531 -27.84 -8.41 4.96
N ARG A 532 -28.29 -7.47 4.12
CA ARG A 532 -28.23 -7.58 2.66
C ARG A 532 -26.91 -7.09 2.10
N PRO A 533 -26.48 -7.60 0.94
CA PRO A 533 -25.31 -7.06 0.22
C PRO A 533 -25.50 -5.58 -0.09
N GLU A 534 -24.47 -4.77 0.21
CA GLU A 534 -24.42 -3.38 -0.22
C GLU A 534 -23.93 -3.29 -1.65
N SER A 535 -24.37 -2.28 -2.39
CA SER A 535 -23.95 -2.01 -3.75
C SER A 535 -23.76 -0.51 -3.95
N GLY A 536 -23.08 -0.13 -5.00
CA GLY A 536 -22.86 1.26 -5.31
C GLY A 536 -22.14 1.48 -6.62
N PHE A 537 -21.88 2.75 -6.92
CA PHE A 537 -21.03 3.14 -8.03
C PHE A 537 -20.14 4.32 -7.64
N THR A 538 -19.04 4.45 -8.35
CA THR A 538 -18.19 5.64 -8.32
C THR A 538 -18.04 6.21 -9.72
N ALA A 539 -18.24 7.52 -9.85
CA ALA A 539 -17.92 8.29 -11.04
C ALA A 539 -16.79 9.29 -10.70
N GLU A 540 -15.85 9.45 -11.60
CA GLU A 540 -14.71 10.37 -11.45
C GLU A 540 -14.43 11.10 -12.76
N ILE A 541 -14.10 12.40 -12.64
CA ILE A 541 -13.46 13.17 -13.72
C ILE A 541 -12.15 13.71 -13.14
N GLY A 542 -11.06 13.55 -13.88
CA GLY A 542 -9.75 13.99 -13.42
C GLY A 542 -8.89 14.60 -14.50
N TYR A 543 -7.99 15.46 -14.07
CA TYR A 543 -6.97 16.09 -14.91
C TYR A 543 -5.60 15.81 -14.34
N LYS A 544 -4.69 15.28 -15.15
CA LYS A 544 -3.29 15.02 -14.78
C LYS A 544 -2.37 15.76 -15.75
N ARG A 545 -1.36 16.41 -15.20
CA ARG A 545 -0.35 17.10 -15.98
C ARG A 545 1.04 16.75 -15.45
N SER A 546 1.92 16.29 -16.33
CA SER A 546 3.35 16.21 -16.03
C SER A 546 3.96 17.60 -16.10
N LEU A 547 4.76 17.94 -15.10
CA LEU A 547 5.38 19.26 -14.94
C LEU A 547 6.89 19.14 -14.84
N LYS A 548 7.59 20.07 -15.46
CA LYS A 548 9.01 20.32 -15.25
C LYS A 548 9.17 21.77 -14.82
N ILE A 549 9.66 21.98 -13.60
CA ILE A 549 9.91 23.33 -13.03
C ILE A 549 11.38 23.36 -12.63
N GLY A 550 12.21 24.02 -13.45
CA GLY A 550 13.65 23.92 -13.32
C GLY A 550 14.10 22.46 -13.44
N ASN A 551 14.80 21.96 -12.43
CA ASN A 551 15.23 20.56 -12.33
C ASN A 551 14.23 19.66 -11.57
N TRP A 552 13.10 20.17 -11.13
CA TRP A 552 12.03 19.35 -10.55
C TRP A 552 11.15 18.78 -11.65
N LEU A 553 10.98 17.48 -11.59
CA LEU A 553 10.12 16.69 -12.48
C LEU A 553 9.04 16.01 -11.67
N GLY A 554 7.79 16.23 -12.04
CA GLY A 554 6.69 15.65 -11.30
C GLY A 554 5.39 15.71 -12.08
N TYR A 555 4.30 15.50 -11.38
CA TYR A 555 2.96 15.65 -11.93
C TYR A 555 2.03 16.32 -10.94
N PHE A 556 1.06 17.01 -11.45
CA PHE A 556 -0.13 17.51 -10.78
C PHE A 556 -1.31 16.63 -11.17
N ASP A 557 -2.14 16.25 -10.22
CA ASP A 557 -3.34 15.45 -10.43
C ASP A 557 -4.49 16.06 -9.65
N ALA A 558 -5.60 16.33 -10.31
CA ALA A 558 -6.83 16.83 -9.72
C ALA A 558 -8.00 15.93 -10.14
N ALA A 559 -8.88 15.60 -9.22
CA ALA A 559 -10.03 14.76 -9.47
C ALA A 559 -11.27 15.27 -8.72
N LEU A 560 -12.41 15.23 -9.38
CA LEU A 560 -13.75 15.32 -8.81
C LEU A 560 -14.33 13.92 -8.77
N PHE A 561 -14.92 13.52 -7.65
CA PHE A 561 -15.47 12.18 -7.49
C PHE A 561 -16.85 12.20 -6.85
N TRP A 562 -17.64 11.22 -7.23
CA TRP A 562 -18.99 10.98 -6.74
C TRP A 562 -19.18 9.49 -6.49
N THR A 563 -19.56 9.11 -5.29
CA THR A 563 -19.85 7.72 -4.92
C THR A 563 -21.24 7.64 -4.31
N GLU A 564 -22.06 6.74 -4.77
CA GLU A 564 -23.34 6.39 -4.15
C GLU A 564 -23.34 4.96 -3.67
N PHE A 565 -23.96 4.75 -2.52
CA PHE A 565 -24.21 3.43 -1.92
C PHE A 565 -25.70 3.19 -1.80
N LYS A 566 -26.09 1.96 -2.02
CA LYS A 566 -27.40 1.40 -1.74
C LYS A 566 -27.24 0.26 -0.76
N ASP A 567 -28.15 0.19 0.24
CA ASP A 567 -28.11 -0.80 1.32
C ASP A 567 -26.75 -0.81 2.05
N MET A 568 -26.17 0.37 2.26
CA MET A 568 -24.87 0.53 2.91
C MET A 568 -24.90 -0.14 4.30
N ILE A 569 -23.94 -1.01 4.60
CA ILE A 569 -23.85 -1.69 5.89
C ILE A 569 -23.10 -0.80 6.86
N GLU A 570 -23.76 -0.42 7.94
CA GLU A 570 -23.16 0.31 9.06
C GLU A 570 -23.39 -0.48 10.35
N PHE A 571 -22.49 -0.32 11.30
CA PHE A 571 -22.59 -0.92 12.61
C PHE A 571 -23.28 0.09 13.52
N ASN A 572 -24.57 -0.10 13.76
CA ASN A 572 -25.40 0.83 14.49
C ASN A 572 -25.57 0.43 15.95
N PHE A 573 -25.66 1.44 16.79
CA PHE A 573 -26.02 1.33 18.19
C PHE A 573 -27.52 1.51 18.39
N ASP A 574 -28.08 0.66 19.26
CA ASP A 574 -29.47 0.78 19.70
C ASP A 574 -29.61 0.27 21.14
N ILE A 575 -30.79 0.39 21.72
CA ILE A 575 -31.12 -0.10 23.05
C ILE A 575 -32.30 -1.06 22.98
N LYS A 576 -32.25 -2.12 23.77
CA LYS A 576 -33.41 -2.99 23.98
C LYS A 576 -33.76 -3.07 25.46
N ILE A 577 -35.04 -3.32 25.76
CA ILE A 577 -35.51 -3.58 27.12
C ILE A 577 -35.47 -5.08 27.35
N ASP A 578 -34.70 -5.52 28.34
CA ASP A 578 -34.63 -6.91 28.76
C ASP A 578 -35.70 -7.11 29.87
N ASN A 579 -36.85 -7.58 29.45
CA ASN A 579 -37.97 -7.88 30.34
C ASN A 579 -37.79 -9.18 31.14
N THR A 580 -36.73 -9.94 30.93
CA THR A 580 -36.42 -11.13 31.72
C THR A 580 -35.83 -10.79 33.08
N LYS A 581 -35.35 -9.55 33.25
CA LYS A 581 -34.83 -9.03 34.52
C LYS A 581 -35.93 -8.32 35.31
N SER A 582 -35.79 -8.35 36.61
CA SER A 582 -36.71 -7.62 37.49
C SER A 582 -35.90 -6.68 38.42
N PRO A 583 -36.00 -5.32 38.24
CA PRO A 583 -36.81 -4.61 37.27
C PRO A 583 -36.25 -4.80 35.83
N PRO A 584 -37.05 -4.55 34.78
CA PRO A 584 -36.59 -4.59 33.38
C PRO A 584 -35.37 -3.72 33.19
N ALA A 585 -34.35 -4.26 32.52
CA ALA A 585 -33.07 -3.61 32.30
C ALA A 585 -32.96 -3.05 30.87
N ILE A 586 -32.42 -1.84 30.75
CA ILE A 586 -32.00 -1.29 29.44
C ILE A 586 -30.68 -1.91 29.07
N VAL A 587 -30.61 -2.62 27.93
CA VAL A 587 -29.40 -3.26 27.43
C VAL A 587 -28.99 -2.55 26.13
N PRO A 588 -27.88 -1.84 26.16
CA PRO A 588 -27.31 -1.27 24.95
C PRO A 588 -26.72 -2.36 24.04
N TYR A 589 -26.92 -2.26 22.74
CA TYR A 589 -26.34 -3.20 21.82
C TYR A 589 -25.89 -2.56 20.51
N PHE A 590 -24.92 -3.20 19.86
CA PHE A 590 -24.52 -2.94 18.51
C PHE A 590 -25.01 -4.04 17.58
N GLN A 591 -25.35 -3.66 16.35
CA GLN A 591 -25.75 -4.59 15.31
C GLN A 591 -25.41 -4.05 13.93
N SER A 592 -24.95 -4.94 13.04
CA SER A 592 -24.79 -4.57 11.62
C SER A 592 -26.16 -4.41 10.97
N GLN A 593 -26.38 -3.27 10.31
CA GLN A 593 -27.66 -2.93 9.68
C GLN A 593 -27.42 -2.26 8.33
N ASN A 594 -28.36 -2.45 7.40
CA ASN A 594 -28.35 -1.70 6.14
C ASN A 594 -28.94 -0.30 6.35
N VAL A 595 -28.09 0.71 6.18
CA VAL A 595 -28.50 2.09 5.95
C VAL A 595 -28.91 2.20 4.49
N THR A 596 -30.05 2.75 4.21
CA THR A 596 -30.68 2.53 2.93
C THR A 596 -29.97 3.19 1.74
N ARG A 597 -29.53 4.46 1.83
CA ARG A 597 -28.78 5.13 0.76
C ARG A 597 -27.78 6.12 1.34
N ALA A 598 -26.56 6.15 0.78
CA ALA A 598 -25.57 7.13 1.16
C ALA A 598 -24.86 7.70 -0.07
N ARG A 599 -24.40 8.95 0.01
CA ARG A 599 -23.66 9.63 -1.04
C ARG A 599 -22.41 10.29 -0.48
N ILE A 600 -21.31 10.15 -1.20
CA ILE A 600 -20.07 10.86 -0.91
C ILE A 600 -19.62 11.53 -2.18
N PHE A 601 -19.37 12.84 -2.10
CA PHE A 601 -18.80 13.58 -3.20
C PHE A 601 -17.70 14.48 -2.70
N GLY A 602 -16.77 14.83 -3.57
CA GLY A 602 -15.63 15.63 -3.17
C GLY A 602 -14.63 15.86 -4.29
N TRP A 603 -13.52 16.46 -3.91
CA TRP A 603 -12.41 16.71 -4.79
C TRP A 603 -11.07 16.42 -4.10
N GLU A 604 -10.11 16.10 -4.91
CA GLU A 604 -8.75 15.79 -4.48
C GLU A 604 -7.76 16.43 -5.42
N VAL A 605 -6.71 17.01 -4.84
CA VAL A 605 -5.57 17.55 -5.58
C VAL A 605 -4.31 16.96 -4.99
N SER A 606 -3.42 16.46 -5.84
CA SER A 606 -2.14 15.94 -5.41
C SER A 606 -1.01 16.32 -6.38
N THR A 607 0.19 16.37 -5.87
CA THR A 607 1.41 16.50 -6.66
C THR A 607 2.48 15.59 -6.11
N PHE A 608 3.21 14.98 -7.00
CA PHE A 608 4.38 14.17 -6.69
C PHE A 608 5.50 14.54 -7.66
N GLY A 609 6.73 14.62 -7.17
CA GLY A 609 7.86 14.88 -8.04
C GLY A 609 9.20 14.70 -7.34
N GLU A 610 10.23 14.60 -8.17
CA GLU A 610 11.62 14.44 -7.77
C GLU A 610 12.44 15.51 -8.48
N GLY A 611 13.49 16.02 -7.85
CA GLY A 611 14.31 17.04 -8.44
C GLY A 611 15.70 17.13 -7.83
N LYS A 612 16.54 18.02 -8.41
CA LYS A 612 17.87 18.30 -7.90
C LYS A 612 18.14 19.79 -7.93
N ILE A 613 18.65 20.34 -6.85
CA ILE A 613 19.09 21.75 -6.74
C ILE A 613 20.54 21.73 -6.20
N GLY A 614 21.49 22.02 -7.07
CA GLY A 614 22.91 21.87 -6.73
C GLY A 614 23.22 20.45 -6.25
N PRO A 615 23.82 20.26 -5.05
CA PRO A 615 24.14 18.94 -4.52
C PRO A 615 22.97 18.24 -3.80
N VAL A 616 21.75 18.83 -3.81
CA VAL A 616 20.59 18.35 -3.08
C VAL A 616 19.61 17.66 -4.02
N ASP A 617 19.43 16.34 -3.87
CA ASP A 617 18.31 15.62 -4.47
C ASP A 617 17.09 15.73 -3.54
N PHE A 618 15.90 15.96 -4.09
CA PHE A 618 14.71 16.07 -3.28
C PHE A 618 13.50 15.38 -3.91
N THR A 619 12.63 14.86 -3.07
CA THR A 619 11.35 14.26 -3.44
C THR A 619 10.24 15.01 -2.72
N THR A 620 9.16 15.26 -3.42
CA THR A 620 7.98 15.96 -2.87
C THR A 620 6.73 15.16 -3.11
N MET A 621 5.88 15.07 -2.10
CA MET A 621 4.51 14.56 -2.20
C MET A 621 3.61 15.48 -1.41
N LEU A 622 2.58 16.02 -2.05
CA LEU A 622 1.57 16.89 -1.43
C LEU A 622 0.20 16.43 -1.89
N GLY A 623 -0.77 16.50 -1.01
CA GLY A 623 -2.15 16.25 -1.40
C GLY A 623 -3.14 16.80 -0.40
N TYR A 624 -4.24 17.28 -0.95
CA TYR A 624 -5.39 17.73 -0.19
C TYR A 624 -6.65 17.07 -0.72
N THR A 625 -7.46 16.56 0.19
CA THR A 625 -8.73 15.90 -0.12
C THR A 625 -9.84 16.53 0.71
N TYR A 626 -10.89 16.94 0.03
CA TYR A 626 -12.15 17.33 0.64
C TYR A 626 -13.27 16.40 0.17
N PHE A 627 -14.10 15.95 1.10
CA PHE A 627 -15.30 15.20 0.76
C PHE A 627 -16.42 15.46 1.76
N TYR A 628 -17.64 15.29 1.28
CA TYR A 628 -18.86 15.41 2.05
C TYR A 628 -19.70 14.15 1.89
N GLY A 629 -20.02 13.49 3.00
CA GLY A 629 -20.79 12.25 3.03
C GLY A 629 -22.13 12.45 3.70
N VAL A 630 -23.22 12.04 3.02
CA VAL A 630 -24.59 12.20 3.50
C VAL A 630 -25.36 10.88 3.43
N ASP A 631 -26.25 10.70 4.40
CA ASP A 631 -27.32 9.71 4.37
C ASP A 631 -28.51 10.32 3.63
N LEU A 632 -28.91 9.73 2.53
CA LEU A 632 -29.99 10.23 1.67
C LEU A 632 -31.40 9.89 2.17
N ASN A 633 -31.52 9.08 3.22
CA ASN A 633 -32.81 8.78 3.83
C ASN A 633 -33.13 9.67 5.01
N ASP A 634 -32.15 10.34 5.55
CA ASP A 634 -32.40 11.37 6.54
C ASP A 634 -32.97 12.59 5.79
N THR A 635 -34.29 12.73 5.85
CA THR A 635 -35.04 13.79 5.14
C THR A 635 -34.66 15.21 5.60
N SER A 636 -33.99 15.33 6.75
CA SER A 636 -33.41 16.60 7.20
C SER A 636 -32.15 17.00 6.39
N ALA A 637 -31.56 16.09 5.59
CA ALA A 637 -30.30 16.25 4.90
C ALA A 637 -30.42 16.47 3.38
N THR A 638 -31.62 16.61 2.81
CA THR A 638 -31.80 16.87 1.37
C THR A 638 -31.30 18.25 0.98
N ARG A 639 -29.99 18.41 0.92
CA ARG A 639 -29.32 19.56 0.30
C ARG A 639 -28.98 19.22 -1.14
N ASN A 640 -29.40 20.08 -2.06
CA ASN A 640 -29.12 19.98 -3.48
C ASN A 640 -27.64 20.20 -3.79
N VAL A 641 -27.14 19.65 -4.92
CA VAL A 641 -25.77 19.88 -5.43
C VAL A 641 -25.45 21.38 -5.58
N GLY A 642 -26.46 22.23 -5.82
CA GLY A 642 -26.29 23.69 -5.86
C GLY A 642 -25.93 24.30 -4.51
N ASP A 643 -26.38 23.71 -3.41
CA ASP A 643 -26.02 24.14 -2.07
C ASP A 643 -24.56 23.76 -1.72
N PHE A 644 -24.04 22.67 -2.35
CA PHE A 644 -22.65 22.26 -2.20
C PHE A 644 -21.66 23.30 -2.74
N LEU A 645 -21.87 23.80 -3.95
CA LEU A 645 -21.01 24.85 -4.52
C LEU A 645 -21.14 26.15 -3.72
N GLY A 646 -22.34 26.45 -3.22
CA GLY A 646 -22.57 27.57 -2.32
C GLY A 646 -21.90 27.43 -0.97
N ASP A 647 -21.92 26.23 -0.37
CA ASP A 647 -21.32 25.95 0.95
C ASP A 647 -19.81 25.77 0.88
N ALA A 648 -19.27 25.22 -0.19
CA ALA A 648 -17.82 25.14 -0.41
C ALA A 648 -17.18 26.55 -0.51
N PHE A 649 -17.92 27.54 -1.04
CA PHE A 649 -17.46 28.94 -1.10
C PHE A 649 -17.95 29.80 0.05
N ARG A 650 -19.06 29.46 0.73
CA ARG A 650 -19.65 30.28 1.80
C ARG A 650 -19.09 30.02 3.18
N LYS A 651 -18.46 28.87 3.48
CA LYS A 651 -18.12 28.55 4.88
C LYS A 651 -16.74 27.95 5.05
N PHE A 652 -15.76 28.81 5.18
CA PHE A 652 -14.89 28.80 6.35
C PHE A 652 -15.66 29.37 7.59
N TYR A 653 -16.92 28.97 7.78
CA TYR A 653 -17.67 29.38 8.94
C TYR A 653 -17.39 28.42 10.08
N ILE A 654 -16.70 28.92 11.08
CA ILE A 654 -16.54 28.30 12.39
C ILE A 654 -17.82 28.63 13.17
N PRO A 655 -18.73 27.68 13.43
CA PRO A 655 -19.84 27.92 14.32
C PRO A 655 -19.30 28.24 15.71
N THR A 656 -19.72 29.35 16.30
CA THR A 656 -19.44 29.67 17.69
C THR A 656 -20.18 28.70 18.63
N ALA A 657 -19.58 28.41 19.79
CA ALA A 657 -19.92 27.36 20.74
C ALA A 657 -21.32 27.44 21.41
N GLN A 658 -22.30 28.11 20.83
CA GLN A 658 -23.46 28.57 21.59
C GLN A 658 -24.63 27.59 21.67
N ASP A 659 -24.78 26.57 20.77
CA ASP A 659 -25.94 25.68 20.83
C ASP A 659 -25.64 24.24 20.43
N ASP A 660 -25.70 23.29 21.35
CA ASP A 660 -25.65 21.84 21.09
C ASP A 660 -26.84 21.39 20.22
N TYR A 661 -27.98 22.02 20.34
CA TYR A 661 -29.16 21.71 19.55
C TYR A 661 -29.02 22.10 18.09
N THR A 662 -28.42 23.25 17.82
CA THR A 662 -28.05 23.68 16.45
C THR A 662 -26.98 22.81 15.81
N TRP A 663 -26.04 22.30 16.60
CA TRP A 663 -24.99 21.39 16.09
C TRP A 663 -25.57 20.06 15.62
N ASP A 664 -26.44 19.43 16.39
CA ASP A 664 -27.11 18.19 16.02
C ASP A 664 -27.97 18.36 14.76
N SER A 665 -28.65 19.48 14.60
CA SER A 665 -29.41 19.80 13.38
C SER A 665 -28.52 20.07 12.17
N LEU A 666 -27.36 20.74 12.35
CA LEU A 666 -26.40 21.01 11.28
C LEU A 666 -25.66 19.75 10.83
N THR A 667 -25.49 18.75 11.68
CA THR A 667 -24.83 17.48 11.38
C THR A 667 -25.80 16.34 11.06
N ALA A 668 -27.13 16.62 11.18
CA ALA A 668 -28.16 15.68 10.78
C ALA A 668 -27.91 15.20 9.34
N GLY A 669 -28.09 13.90 9.09
CA GLY A 669 -27.84 13.29 7.79
C GLY A 669 -26.38 13.19 7.35
N MET A 670 -25.39 13.68 8.11
CA MET A 670 -24.00 13.42 7.79
C MET A 670 -23.60 11.98 8.12
N LEU A 671 -22.76 11.39 7.30
CA LEU A 671 -22.16 10.08 7.59
C LEU A 671 -21.15 10.20 8.73
N LYS A 672 -21.20 9.25 9.68
CA LYS A 672 -20.39 9.21 10.90
C LYS A 672 -18.91 8.87 10.62
N TYR A 673 -18.01 9.22 11.55
CA TYR A 673 -16.58 8.81 11.60
C TYR A 673 -15.76 9.23 10.38
N ARG A 674 -15.92 10.46 9.90
CA ARG A 674 -15.24 10.97 8.72
C ARG A 674 -14.61 12.35 8.95
N ASN A 675 -13.32 12.48 8.61
CA ASN A 675 -12.61 13.77 8.61
C ASN A 675 -12.71 14.36 7.21
N ARG A 676 -13.57 15.36 7.03
CA ARG A 676 -13.89 15.94 5.70
C ARG A 676 -12.70 16.60 5.01
N HIS A 677 -11.81 17.21 5.78
CA HIS A 677 -10.61 17.88 5.28
C HIS A 677 -9.38 17.07 5.64
N GLN A 678 -8.55 16.76 4.68
CA GLN A 678 -7.31 16.04 4.87
C GLN A 678 -6.22 16.68 4.03
N PHE A 679 -5.12 17.09 4.67
CA PHE A 679 -3.92 17.54 4.00
C PHE A 679 -2.75 16.64 4.39
N LYS A 680 -1.93 16.28 3.42
CA LYS A 680 -0.73 15.46 3.63
C LYS A 680 0.39 15.96 2.76
N ALA A 681 1.55 16.08 3.37
CA ALA A 681 2.78 16.48 2.67
C ALA A 681 3.96 15.64 3.18
N ASP A 682 4.82 15.23 2.28
CA ASP A 682 6.07 14.55 2.59
C ASP A 682 7.18 15.14 1.70
N PHE A 683 8.27 15.53 2.33
CA PHE A 683 9.45 16.04 1.67
C PHE A 683 10.67 15.24 2.12
N ASP A 684 11.51 14.83 1.20
CA ASP A 684 12.73 14.10 1.46
C ASP A 684 13.88 14.75 0.67
N PHE A 685 14.96 15.08 1.34
CA PHE A 685 16.14 15.74 0.80
C PHE A 685 17.36 14.86 1.03
N ILE A 686 18.23 14.76 0.03
CA ILE A 686 19.51 14.06 0.14
C ILE A 686 20.60 15.04 -0.28
N LEU A 687 21.45 15.37 0.67
CA LEU A 687 22.55 16.33 0.52
C LEU A 687 23.85 15.55 0.33
N TYR A 688 24.62 15.90 -0.70
CA TYR A 688 25.93 15.31 -1.02
C TYR A 688 25.91 13.77 -0.99
N ASP A 689 24.80 13.15 -1.37
CA ASP A 689 24.59 11.70 -1.38
C ASP A 689 24.74 11.00 0.01
N ARG A 690 24.93 11.76 1.08
CA ARG A 690 25.21 11.23 2.42
C ARG A 690 24.23 11.64 3.50
N VAL A 691 23.82 12.90 3.55
CA VAL A 691 22.91 13.39 4.57
C VAL A 691 21.49 13.35 4.03
N ARG A 692 20.60 12.69 4.73
CA ARG A 692 19.16 12.66 4.45
C ARG A 692 18.43 13.49 5.46
N LEU A 693 17.52 14.35 5.00
CA LEU A 693 16.62 15.12 5.82
C LEU A 693 15.20 14.93 5.25
N GLY A 694 14.23 14.78 6.12
CA GLY A 694 12.86 14.65 5.66
C GLY A 694 11.85 15.18 6.67
N THR A 695 10.68 15.52 6.16
CA THR A 695 9.56 15.99 6.99
C THR A 695 8.25 15.51 6.42
N SER A 696 7.32 15.13 7.30
CA SER A 696 5.95 14.78 6.95
C SER A 696 4.99 15.63 7.74
N LEU A 697 4.01 16.20 7.06
CA LEU A 697 2.94 17.00 7.64
C LEU A 697 1.61 16.32 7.34
N GLN A 698 0.75 16.20 8.35
CA GLN A 698 -0.59 15.66 8.19
C GLN A 698 -1.58 16.53 8.95
N PHE A 699 -2.68 16.86 8.31
CA PHE A 699 -3.79 17.56 8.94
C PHE A 699 -5.08 16.79 8.70
N TYR A 700 -5.83 16.59 9.76
CA TYR A 700 -7.14 15.97 9.77
C TYR A 700 -8.15 16.97 10.32
N GLY A 701 -9.14 17.35 9.52
CA GLY A 701 -10.24 18.18 9.98
C GLY A 701 -11.03 17.50 11.08
N TYR A 702 -11.78 18.27 11.86
CA TYR A 702 -12.61 17.75 12.94
C TYR A 702 -13.60 16.68 12.44
N MET A 703 -13.73 15.58 13.18
CA MET A 703 -14.71 14.53 12.92
C MET A 703 -16.08 14.99 13.39
N THR A 704 -16.89 15.52 12.49
CA THR A 704 -18.14 16.24 12.81
C THR A 704 -19.21 15.36 13.45
N LYS A 705 -19.37 14.11 13.01
CA LYS A 705 -20.40 13.18 13.51
C LYS A 705 -19.82 11.85 13.95
N VAL A 706 -20.23 11.39 15.12
CA VAL A 706 -19.95 10.07 15.70
C VAL A 706 -21.24 9.48 16.23
N ASP A 707 -21.24 8.21 16.63
CA ASP A 707 -22.38 7.63 17.32
C ASP A 707 -22.53 8.23 18.72
N ARG A 708 -23.76 8.58 19.07
CA ARG A 708 -24.11 9.10 20.40
C ARG A 708 -23.70 8.17 21.54
N VAL A 709 -23.61 6.88 21.31
CA VAL A 709 -23.16 5.92 22.30
C VAL A 709 -21.79 6.29 22.85
N PHE A 710 -20.86 6.77 22.01
CA PHE A 710 -19.54 7.21 22.47
C PHE A 710 -19.62 8.44 23.37
N GLU A 711 -20.59 9.31 23.15
CA GLU A 711 -20.76 10.51 23.95
C GLU A 711 -21.49 10.25 25.27
N VAL A 712 -22.38 9.23 25.31
CA VAL A 712 -23.21 8.91 26.48
C VAL A 712 -22.54 7.86 27.37
N PHE A 713 -21.99 6.80 26.81
CA PHE A 713 -21.51 5.65 27.58
C PHE A 713 -19.99 5.66 27.80
N ILE A 714 -19.20 6.37 26.97
CA ILE A 714 -17.76 6.47 27.19
C ILE A 714 -17.47 7.79 27.90
N ARG A 715 -16.92 7.64 29.09
CA ARG A 715 -16.67 8.76 30.00
C ARG A 715 -15.88 9.87 29.31
N ASP A 716 -16.30 11.11 29.54
CA ASP A 716 -15.67 12.38 29.13
C ASP A 716 -15.63 12.64 27.61
N VAL A 717 -16.10 11.72 26.76
CA VAL A 717 -16.08 11.90 25.29
C VAL A 717 -16.89 13.12 24.87
N GLN A 718 -18.10 13.28 25.42
CA GLN A 718 -18.97 14.39 25.08
C GLN A 718 -18.29 15.75 25.36
N GLN A 719 -17.70 15.90 26.56
CA GLN A 719 -17.03 17.14 26.98
C GLN A 719 -15.81 17.42 26.07
N LEU A 720 -14.94 16.45 25.84
CA LEU A 720 -13.78 16.60 24.96
C LEU A 720 -14.16 17.00 23.53
N ARG A 721 -15.25 16.44 23.00
CA ARG A 721 -15.72 16.79 21.67
C ARG A 721 -16.27 18.22 21.62
N ARG A 722 -16.91 18.70 22.69
CA ARG A 722 -17.34 20.09 22.81
C ARG A 722 -16.14 21.04 22.85
N ASP A 723 -15.18 20.75 23.70
CA ASP A 723 -13.98 21.58 23.90
C ASP A 723 -13.12 21.69 22.64
N ARG A 724 -13.11 20.64 21.83
CA ARG A 724 -12.32 20.57 20.58
C ARG A 724 -13.15 20.79 19.32
N ARG A 725 -14.35 21.25 19.44
CA ARG A 725 -15.27 21.47 18.31
C ARG A 725 -14.61 22.36 17.23
N ASN A 726 -14.66 21.89 15.98
CA ASN A 726 -14.03 22.52 14.81
C ASN A 726 -12.49 22.63 14.84
N GLN A 727 -11.82 22.08 15.82
CA GLN A 727 -10.38 22.00 15.83
C GLN A 727 -9.92 20.78 15.05
N GLY A 728 -9.08 20.97 14.04
CA GLY A 728 -8.42 19.88 13.35
C GLY A 728 -7.16 19.43 14.07
N ASP A 729 -6.69 18.25 13.73
CA ASP A 729 -5.46 17.67 14.26
C ASP A 729 -4.32 17.82 13.27
N PHE A 730 -3.22 18.43 13.71
CA PHE A 730 -2.00 18.60 12.94
C PHE A 730 -0.89 17.73 13.51
N VAL A 731 -0.28 16.92 12.66
CA VAL A 731 0.81 16.00 13.02
C VAL A 731 2.02 16.31 12.17
N TRP A 732 3.17 16.47 12.83
CA TRP A 732 4.44 16.79 12.19
C TRP A 732 5.49 15.76 12.59
N ASP A 733 6.13 15.13 11.58
CA ASP A 733 7.22 14.18 11.75
C ASP A 733 8.49 14.75 11.10
N LEU A 734 9.66 14.51 11.72
CA LEU A 734 10.97 14.86 11.19
C LEU A 734 11.84 13.62 11.06
N ARG A 735 12.72 13.63 10.06
CA ARG A 735 13.68 12.57 9.77
C ARG A 735 15.05 13.15 9.49
N ALA A 736 16.06 12.47 9.99
CA ALA A 736 17.45 12.73 9.64
C ALA A 736 18.17 11.39 9.43
N GLY A 737 19.09 11.31 8.50
CA GLY A 737 19.84 10.08 8.25
C GLY A 737 21.24 10.39 7.72
N TYR A 738 22.14 9.43 7.90
CA TYR A 738 23.49 9.50 7.39
C TYR A 738 23.90 8.19 6.73
N VAL A 739 24.43 8.30 5.50
CA VAL A 739 24.96 7.19 4.72
C VAL A 739 26.47 7.17 4.92
N PHE A 740 26.96 6.26 5.78
CA PHE A 740 28.39 6.11 6.06
C PHE A 740 29.16 5.63 4.82
N ASN A 741 28.60 4.65 4.16
CA ASN A 741 29.09 4.06 2.92
C ASN A 741 27.89 3.39 2.19
N PRO A 742 28.03 2.85 0.98
CA PRO A 742 26.92 2.22 0.24
C PRO A 742 26.21 1.10 0.98
N ASN A 743 26.88 0.51 1.97
CA ASN A 743 26.38 -0.64 2.70
C ASN A 743 25.70 -0.28 4.01
N ILE A 744 26.02 0.86 4.65
CA ILE A 744 25.57 1.20 6.00
C ILE A 744 24.91 2.58 6.02
N GLN A 745 23.70 2.63 6.49
CA GLN A 745 22.92 3.85 6.70
C GLN A 745 22.31 3.84 8.12
N LEU A 746 22.33 4.99 8.78
CA LEU A 746 21.67 5.22 10.06
C LEU A 746 20.62 6.32 9.89
N ASN A 747 19.42 6.09 10.40
CA ASN A 747 18.31 7.03 10.34
C ASN A 747 17.80 7.32 11.76
N PHE A 748 17.40 8.57 11.99
CA PHE A 748 16.71 9.05 13.17
C PHE A 748 15.38 9.66 12.77
N LEU A 749 14.32 9.30 13.47
CA LEU A 749 13.00 9.86 13.22
C LEU A 749 12.40 10.37 14.52
N VAL A 750 11.74 11.50 14.45
CA VAL A 750 10.90 12.03 15.52
C VAL A 750 9.49 12.14 14.97
N LYS A 751 8.59 11.32 15.45
CA LYS A 751 7.17 11.36 15.07
C LYS A 751 6.39 12.21 16.07
N ASN A 752 5.36 12.90 15.60
CA ASN A 752 4.58 13.85 16.39
C ASN A 752 5.46 14.84 17.14
N VAL A 753 6.29 15.60 16.42
CA VAL A 753 7.30 16.54 16.97
C VAL A 753 6.68 17.54 17.94
N LEU A 754 5.48 18.02 17.67
CA LEU A 754 4.76 18.95 18.52
C LEU A 754 4.17 18.30 19.78
N ASN A 755 4.23 16.96 19.86
CA ASN A 755 3.64 16.19 20.96
C ASN A 755 2.14 16.47 21.14
N ASN A 756 1.42 16.66 20.03
CA ASN A 756 -0.01 16.93 20.08
C ASN A 756 -0.79 15.71 20.59
N ASN A 757 -1.75 15.97 21.47
CA ASN A 757 -2.77 14.99 21.83
C ASN A 757 -3.86 15.00 20.76
N TYR A 758 -3.87 14.01 19.89
CA TYR A 758 -4.80 13.91 18.78
C TYR A 758 -5.43 12.51 18.70
N ALA A 759 -6.61 12.43 18.12
CA ALA A 759 -7.34 11.18 17.98
C ALA A 759 -8.08 11.13 16.64
N ILE A 760 -7.61 10.26 15.74
CA ILE A 760 -8.32 9.96 14.49
C ILE A 760 -9.55 9.09 14.77
N ARG A 761 -9.56 8.36 15.89
CA ARG A 761 -10.66 7.55 16.38
C ARG A 761 -11.15 8.07 17.73
N VAL A 762 -12.46 8.09 17.94
CA VAL A 762 -13.07 8.47 19.21
C VAL A 762 -12.62 7.53 20.32
N ALA A 763 -12.30 8.08 21.50
CA ALA A 763 -11.89 7.36 22.71
C ALA A 763 -10.63 6.47 22.57
N LYS A 764 -9.80 6.75 21.55
CA LYS A 764 -8.50 6.09 21.35
C LYS A 764 -7.49 7.10 20.78
N PRO A 765 -6.74 7.82 21.62
CA PRO A 765 -5.77 8.79 21.15
C PRO A 765 -4.64 8.12 20.36
N ASN A 766 -4.06 8.87 19.44
CA ASN A 766 -2.90 8.44 18.67
C ASN A 766 -1.61 8.56 19.50
N PRO A 767 -0.47 7.97 19.03
CA PRO A 767 0.78 7.97 19.79
C PRO A 767 1.26 9.37 20.15
N PRO A 768 1.77 9.58 21.39
CA PRO A 768 2.54 10.76 21.72
C PRO A 768 3.84 10.80 20.92
N ARG A 769 4.67 11.81 21.14
CA ARG A 769 5.98 11.91 20.48
C ARG A 769 6.78 10.63 20.67
N SER A 770 7.35 10.11 19.57
CA SER A 770 8.26 8.96 19.62
C SER A 770 9.56 9.26 18.90
N PHE A 771 10.60 8.53 19.28
CA PHE A 771 11.96 8.64 18.75
C PHE A 771 12.38 7.28 18.21
N THR A 772 12.77 7.24 16.94
CA THR A 772 13.18 6.00 16.27
C THR A 772 14.64 6.11 15.83
N VAL A 773 15.39 5.04 16.06
CA VAL A 773 16.72 4.80 15.47
C VAL A 773 16.59 3.59 14.55
N GLN A 774 17.06 3.71 13.32
CA GLN A 774 17.06 2.63 12.34
C GLN A 774 18.43 2.51 11.70
N MET A 775 18.96 1.29 11.65
CA MET A 775 20.17 0.96 10.91
C MET A 775 19.82 0.04 9.75
N VAL A 776 20.26 0.41 8.56
CA VAL A 776 20.12 -0.39 7.34
C VAL A 776 21.50 -0.84 6.90
N VAL A 777 21.65 -2.16 6.67
CA VAL A 777 22.91 -2.79 6.22
C VAL A 777 22.62 -3.56 4.95
N ASN A 778 23.35 -3.24 3.88
CA ASN A 778 23.23 -3.89 2.58
C ASN A 778 24.51 -4.66 2.24
N PHE A 779 24.35 -5.88 1.69
CA PHE A 779 25.47 -6.70 1.19
C PHE A 779 25.14 -7.12 -0.23
N GLY A 780 26.13 -7.02 -1.13
CA GLY A 780 25.95 -7.37 -2.54
C GLY A 780 24.90 -6.44 -3.21
N GLY A 781 25.06 -6.19 -4.49
CA GLY A 781 24.18 -5.27 -5.23
C GLY A 781 24.25 -3.83 -4.70
N MET A 782 24.64 -2.87 -5.53
CA MET A 782 24.61 -1.46 -5.15
C MET A 782 23.25 -1.08 -4.60
N ASN A 783 23.21 -0.28 -3.55
CA ASN A 783 21.99 0.20 -2.91
C ASN A 783 21.12 0.97 -3.94
N LYS A 784 20.18 0.29 -4.61
CA LYS A 784 19.26 0.89 -5.59
C LYS A 784 18.25 1.88 -4.97
N ASN A 785 18.28 2.03 -3.65
CA ASN A 785 17.54 3.08 -2.95
C ASN A 785 18.26 4.44 -3.04
N LEU A 786 19.53 4.43 -3.40
CA LEU A 786 20.21 5.61 -3.88
C LEU A 786 19.76 5.89 -5.32
N SER A 787 19.57 7.15 -5.70
CA SER A 787 19.31 7.51 -7.09
C SER A 787 20.38 6.88 -8.01
N ALA A 788 20.09 6.64 -9.27
CA ALA A 788 21.08 6.09 -10.21
C ALA A 788 22.38 6.93 -10.22
N LEU A 789 22.27 8.24 -9.93
CA LEU A 789 23.39 9.16 -9.72
C LEU A 789 24.21 8.87 -8.45
N GLN A 790 23.56 8.47 -7.36
CA GLN A 790 24.22 8.12 -6.10
C GLN A 790 24.99 6.81 -6.20
N GLN A 791 24.49 5.85 -6.96
CA GLN A 791 25.17 4.56 -7.16
C GLN A 791 26.48 4.71 -7.94
N ASN A 792 26.52 5.62 -8.90
CA ASN A 792 27.72 5.84 -9.72
C ASN A 792 28.82 6.61 -8.98
N ARG A 793 28.50 7.50 -8.05
CA ARG A 793 29.50 8.22 -7.23
C ARG A 793 30.10 7.38 -6.12
N LEU A 794 29.32 6.45 -5.53
CA LEU A 794 29.80 5.60 -4.45
C LEU A 794 30.61 4.39 -4.92
N SER A 795 30.46 3.98 -6.18
CA SER A 795 31.26 2.92 -6.79
C SER A 795 32.62 3.38 -7.33
N GLY A 796 32.85 4.70 -7.37
CA GLY A 796 34.11 5.31 -7.77
C GLY A 796 35.06 5.70 -6.63
N MET A 797 34.70 5.36 -5.38
CA MET A 797 35.51 5.40 -4.17
C MET A 797 35.80 3.96 -3.69
#